data_f708e685efc9b7333b7c1b45670f6654
#
_entry.id   f708e685efc9b7333b7c1b45670f6654
#
_cell.length_a   1.000
_cell.length_b   1.000
_cell.length_c   1.000
_cell.angle_alpha   90.00
_cell.angle_beta   90.00
_cell.angle_gamma   90.00
#
_symmetry.space_group_name_H-M   'P 1'
#
loop_
_entity.id
_entity.type
_entity.pdbx_description
1 polymer ?
#
loop_
_entity_poly.entity_id
_entity_poly.type
_entity_poly.pdbx_seq_one_letter_code
_entity_poly.pdbx_strand_id
1 'polypeptide(L)'
;MGNIMEKLELTAQSMYCKKIEELTPAELHYSLGKAVMGEIAGNWEASKIKHDSERRAYYFSAEFLMGRMMYNNLYCLGLLEDVTKLLKKKGIDINVFEDIDDAALGNGGLGRLAACFLDSAATQEVPLDGYGIRYKYGLFKQLIENGYQVETADNWQRFEDPWCNRVEDEAVTVSFKGQTVKAVPYDMAVIGCKTTNINTLRLWQAEAINDFDFTAFNNTEYNNAVQEKNDAENITKVLYPNDNKYEGKVLRLKQQYFFCSASLQDIMRRYKKKHGNDFSFFAKENTIQLNDTHPVSCVPELVRLLMNEGFNFDDAFEIARKTFNYTNHTVLGEALEKWPADLMTQVIPEIYHIICLIANKCQEELTAKGVHEDTKAKMRIIDGNVVHMARLATYASTYVNGVAELHTEILKADVLKEWYQVYPERFQNKTNGITQRRWLGLCNPELSALITEKVGSDAWLTDLSLLEKLNDSIDTRTITKFNNIKKKKKQQLADYIKKMDGYDVNPDSIYDIQVKRLHEYKRQLLNAFSIMTIYFRLKDKKLKNWTPTTFIFGAKAAPGYARAKAIIKYINEIAKLVNNDPETKDLLQVYFISNYNVSYDEKIVVAADLSEQTSTAGLEASGTGNMKFMLNGAPTLGTLDGANVEIAECAGIENEYIFGAKVEDIERMKKEGYHPKALYDANPEIKRVVDTLIDGTFDDGGAQGEGSFKELHDSLLKDSSWQKADNYFLIYDLPDYVDTKIRANTEYANRKEFGKKCLINIANAGKFSSDRTILQYAKEIWHTSYKK
;
A
#
# COMPACT_ATOMS: atom_id res chain seq x y z
N MET A 1 0.25 22.47 26.91
CA MET A 1 0.32 21.25 27.76
C MET A 1 -0.77 21.15 28.82
N GLY A 2 -1.03 22.17 29.64
CA GLY A 2 -2.18 22.16 30.56
C GLY A 2 -3.50 21.83 29.89
N ASN A 3 -3.69 22.38 28.69
CA ASN A 3 -4.93 22.25 27.94
C ASN A 3 -5.27 20.79 27.49
N ILE A 4 -4.28 19.98 27.09
CA ILE A 4 -4.57 18.60 26.62
C ILE A 4 -4.94 17.66 27.78
N MET A 5 -4.33 17.84 28.96
CA MET A 5 -4.66 17.04 30.14
C MET A 5 -6.01 17.43 30.71
N GLU A 6 -6.34 18.73 30.77
CA GLU A 6 -7.67 19.21 31.17
C GLU A 6 -8.76 18.67 30.24
N LYS A 7 -8.52 18.67 28.91
CA LYS A 7 -9.43 18.09 27.92
C LYS A 7 -9.58 16.59 28.09
N LEU A 8 -8.47 15.88 28.38
CA LEU A 8 -8.50 14.45 28.65
C LEU A 8 -9.30 14.14 29.92
N GLU A 9 -9.07 14.85 31.03
CA GLU A 9 -9.82 14.69 32.28
C GLU A 9 -11.31 14.99 32.08
N LEU A 10 -11.62 16.08 31.37
CA LEU A 10 -13.01 16.43 31.07
C LEU A 10 -13.69 15.34 30.21
N THR A 11 -13.01 14.81 29.20
CA THR A 11 -13.58 13.74 28.36
C THR A 11 -13.77 12.47 29.15
N ALA A 12 -12.80 12.05 29.97
CA ALA A 12 -12.90 10.87 30.83
C ALA A 12 -14.09 10.98 31.80
N GLN A 13 -14.26 12.15 32.40
CA GLN A 13 -15.36 12.40 33.35
C GLN A 13 -16.73 12.49 32.64
N SER A 14 -16.81 13.21 31.52
CA SER A 14 -18.09 13.43 30.83
C SER A 14 -18.60 12.18 30.09
N MET A 15 -17.69 11.37 29.51
CA MET A 15 -18.09 10.21 28.74
C MET A 15 -18.22 8.94 29.59
N TYR A 16 -17.36 8.76 30.60
CA TYR A 16 -17.25 7.51 31.34
C TYR A 16 -17.47 7.64 32.84
N CYS A 17 -17.63 8.86 33.38
CA CYS A 17 -17.73 9.13 34.83
C CYS A 17 -16.55 8.54 35.63
N LYS A 18 -15.34 8.52 35.04
CA LYS A 18 -14.12 7.93 35.59
C LYS A 18 -12.98 8.94 35.66
N LYS A 19 -12.00 8.67 36.55
CA LYS A 19 -10.70 9.32 36.51
C LYS A 19 -9.82 8.66 35.41
N ILE A 20 -8.77 9.35 34.97
CA ILE A 20 -7.88 8.85 33.90
C ILE A 20 -7.29 7.47 34.30
N GLU A 21 -6.93 7.29 35.56
CA GLU A 21 -6.31 6.07 36.09
C GLU A 21 -7.27 4.86 36.11
N GLU A 22 -8.57 5.10 35.97
CA GLU A 22 -9.64 4.08 36.01
C GLU A 22 -10.10 3.67 34.60
N LEU A 23 -9.59 4.36 33.56
CA LEU A 23 -9.97 4.09 32.17
C LEU A 23 -9.35 2.79 31.68
N THR A 24 -10.12 2.02 30.92
CA THR A 24 -9.59 0.93 30.12
C THR A 24 -8.73 1.47 28.97
N PRO A 25 -7.85 0.68 28.34
CA PRO A 25 -7.07 1.12 27.18
C PRO A 25 -7.91 1.76 26.06
N ALA A 26 -9.10 1.21 25.77
CA ALA A 26 -10.00 1.72 24.75
C ALA A 26 -10.62 3.06 25.15
N GLU A 27 -11.11 3.19 26.39
CA GLU A 27 -11.65 4.44 26.91
C GLU A 27 -10.59 5.55 26.98
N LEU A 28 -9.36 5.19 27.35
CA LEU A 28 -8.23 6.12 27.38
C LEU A 28 -7.84 6.57 25.96
N HIS A 29 -7.79 5.63 25.01
CA HIS A 29 -7.53 5.92 23.60
C HIS A 29 -8.56 6.90 23.03
N TYR A 30 -9.85 6.64 23.27
CA TYR A 30 -10.92 7.51 22.80
C TYR A 30 -10.84 8.90 23.46
N SER A 31 -10.68 8.96 24.77
CA SER A 31 -10.62 10.23 25.51
C SER A 31 -9.39 11.08 25.10
N LEU A 32 -8.22 10.46 24.98
CA LEU A 32 -7.01 11.16 24.52
C LEU A 32 -7.13 11.59 23.05
N GLY A 33 -7.70 10.75 22.20
CA GLY A 33 -7.95 11.09 20.80
C GLY A 33 -8.86 12.32 20.68
N LYS A 34 -9.97 12.37 21.44
CA LYS A 34 -10.86 13.56 21.47
C LYS A 34 -10.17 14.79 22.05
N ALA A 35 -9.30 14.63 23.05
CA ALA A 35 -8.51 15.74 23.58
C ALA A 35 -7.54 16.31 22.52
N VAL A 36 -6.87 15.43 21.74
CA VAL A 36 -6.03 15.84 20.61
C VAL A 36 -6.85 16.55 19.54
N MET A 37 -8.00 16.00 19.14
CA MET A 37 -8.88 16.64 18.16
C MET A 37 -9.35 18.03 18.61
N GLY A 38 -9.67 18.19 19.90
CA GLY A 38 -10.00 19.49 20.47
C GLY A 38 -8.81 20.47 20.51
N GLU A 39 -7.57 19.98 20.58
CA GLU A 39 -6.37 20.84 20.54
C GLU A 39 -6.11 21.39 19.15
N ILE A 40 -6.33 20.59 18.12
CA ILE A 40 -6.03 20.94 16.73
C ILE A 40 -7.18 21.67 16.00
N ALA A 41 -8.37 21.73 16.58
CA ALA A 41 -9.59 22.20 15.90
C ALA A 41 -9.43 23.57 15.23
N GLY A 42 -8.84 24.54 15.94
CA GLY A 42 -8.63 25.89 15.40
C GLY A 42 -7.63 25.93 14.23
N ASN A 43 -6.55 25.15 14.30
CA ASN A 43 -5.57 25.06 13.21
C ASN A 43 -6.17 24.33 12.00
N TRP A 44 -7.02 23.33 12.22
CA TRP A 44 -7.68 22.61 11.14
C TRP A 44 -8.67 23.50 10.39
N GLU A 45 -9.49 24.27 11.13
CA GLU A 45 -10.38 25.28 10.54
C GLU A 45 -9.61 26.36 9.77
N ALA A 46 -8.54 26.92 10.36
CA ALA A 46 -7.71 27.90 9.69
C ALA A 46 -7.09 27.36 8.38
N SER A 47 -6.65 26.10 8.39
CA SER A 47 -6.11 25.43 7.19
C SER A 47 -7.20 25.25 6.11
N LYS A 48 -8.41 24.83 6.47
CA LYS A 48 -9.56 24.73 5.54
C LYS A 48 -9.82 26.08 4.86
N ILE A 49 -9.91 27.15 5.63
CA ILE A 49 -10.15 28.51 5.12
C ILE A 49 -9.02 28.97 4.19
N LYS A 50 -7.75 28.75 4.57
CA LYS A 50 -6.58 29.07 3.73
C LYS A 50 -6.67 28.37 2.38
N HIS A 51 -6.90 27.04 2.42
CA HIS A 51 -6.96 26.21 1.22
C HIS A 51 -8.14 26.53 0.29
N ASP A 52 -9.25 27.08 0.82
CA ASP A 52 -10.38 27.53 -0.01
C ASP A 52 -10.02 28.73 -0.90
N SER A 53 -8.98 29.50 -0.59
CA SER A 53 -8.49 30.62 -1.41
C SER A 53 -7.40 30.22 -2.41
N GLU A 54 -6.95 28.97 -2.41
CA GLU A 54 -5.83 28.48 -3.22
C GLU A 54 -6.32 27.45 -4.26
N ARG A 55 -5.45 27.19 -5.28
CA ARG A 55 -5.63 26.01 -6.13
C ARG A 55 -5.46 24.76 -5.28
N ARG A 56 -6.43 23.87 -5.28
CA ARG A 56 -6.48 22.69 -4.42
C ARG A 56 -6.32 21.41 -5.22
N ALA A 57 -5.49 20.51 -4.71
CA ALA A 57 -5.38 19.15 -5.19
C ALA A 57 -6.25 18.21 -4.36
N TYR A 58 -6.77 17.17 -5.01
CA TYR A 58 -7.55 16.10 -4.38
C TYR A 58 -6.98 14.76 -4.77
N TYR A 59 -6.68 13.92 -3.79
CA TYR A 59 -6.11 12.59 -4.00
C TYR A 59 -7.19 11.53 -3.85
N PHE A 60 -7.63 10.97 -4.98
CA PHE A 60 -8.70 9.96 -5.01
C PHE A 60 -8.08 8.57 -4.96
N SER A 61 -8.37 7.84 -3.91
CA SER A 61 -7.84 6.48 -3.71
C SER A 61 -8.89 5.56 -3.10
N ALA A 62 -8.94 4.31 -3.59
CA ALA A 62 -9.75 3.26 -2.97
C ALA A 62 -9.21 2.84 -1.60
N GLU A 63 -7.94 3.18 -1.29
CA GLU A 63 -7.25 2.77 -0.06
C GLU A 63 -6.49 3.93 0.57
N PHE A 64 -6.56 4.01 1.91
CA PHE A 64 -5.69 4.86 2.74
C PHE A 64 -5.22 4.05 3.95
N LEU A 65 -4.05 3.42 3.84
CA LEU A 65 -3.49 2.59 4.91
C LEU A 65 -2.82 3.47 5.97
N MET A 66 -3.65 4.12 6.80
CA MET A 66 -3.20 5.12 7.78
C MET A 66 -2.39 4.51 8.92
N GLY A 67 -2.72 3.30 9.35
CA GLY A 67 -2.12 2.68 10.52
C GLY A 67 -2.58 3.33 11.83
N ARG A 68 -1.84 3.11 12.92
CA ARG A 68 -2.16 3.66 14.24
C ARG A 68 -1.95 5.18 14.25
N MET A 69 -2.99 5.93 14.61
CA MET A 69 -3.00 7.40 14.54
C MET A 69 -2.46 8.03 15.83
N MET A 70 -2.71 7.46 17.01
CA MET A 70 -2.39 8.08 18.31
C MET A 70 -0.94 8.52 18.40
N TYR A 71 -0.01 7.60 18.21
CA TYR A 71 1.43 7.93 18.32
C TYR A 71 1.89 8.90 17.23
N ASN A 72 1.41 8.70 16.00
CA ASN A 72 1.79 9.56 14.87
C ASN A 72 1.30 11.00 15.07
N ASN A 73 0.07 11.17 15.53
CA ASN A 73 -0.49 12.50 15.76
C ASN A 73 0.22 13.22 16.90
N LEU A 74 0.46 12.51 18.03
CA LEU A 74 1.22 13.08 19.15
C LEU A 74 2.66 13.42 18.73
N TYR A 75 3.28 12.58 17.89
CA TYR A 75 4.65 12.82 17.38
C TYR A 75 4.70 14.06 16.49
N CYS A 76 3.82 14.18 15.51
CA CYS A 76 3.76 15.34 14.60
C CYS A 76 3.46 16.66 15.33
N LEU A 77 2.68 16.59 16.41
CA LEU A 77 2.40 17.76 17.28
C LEU A 77 3.53 18.07 18.27
N GLY A 78 4.58 17.21 18.36
CA GLY A 78 5.64 17.36 19.37
C GLY A 78 5.19 17.07 20.80
N LEU A 79 4.08 16.37 20.99
CA LEU A 79 3.46 16.11 22.30
C LEU A 79 3.71 14.69 22.84
N LEU A 80 4.29 13.78 22.04
CA LEU A 80 4.41 12.37 22.40
C LEU A 80 5.20 12.16 23.70
N GLU A 81 6.36 12.80 23.84
CA GLU A 81 7.21 12.66 25.04
C GLU A 81 6.51 13.20 26.29
N ASP A 82 5.86 14.34 26.16
CA ASP A 82 5.20 14.99 27.28
C ASP A 82 3.96 14.23 27.75
N VAL A 83 3.13 13.76 26.81
CA VAL A 83 1.98 12.89 27.14
C VAL A 83 2.44 11.59 27.77
N THR A 84 3.54 10.99 27.27
CA THR A 84 4.15 9.79 27.88
C THR A 84 4.55 10.04 29.35
N LYS A 85 5.22 11.17 29.63
CA LYS A 85 5.62 11.52 30.99
C LYS A 85 4.40 11.78 31.91
N LEU A 86 3.36 12.39 31.38
CA LEU A 86 2.13 12.69 32.13
C LEU A 86 1.35 11.40 32.47
N LEU A 87 1.17 10.50 31.50
CA LEU A 87 0.52 9.21 31.73
C LEU A 87 1.31 8.36 32.72
N LYS A 88 2.63 8.36 32.62
CA LYS A 88 3.51 7.64 33.56
C LYS A 88 3.36 8.14 34.99
N LYS A 89 3.19 9.47 35.22
CA LYS A 89 2.89 10.04 36.56
C LYS A 89 1.55 9.54 37.12
N LYS A 90 0.62 9.15 36.26
CA LYS A 90 -0.68 8.55 36.59
C LYS A 90 -0.61 7.03 36.69
N GLY A 91 0.59 6.42 36.60
CA GLY A 91 0.79 4.98 36.64
C GLY A 91 0.42 4.22 35.36
N ILE A 92 0.27 4.94 34.25
CA ILE A 92 -0.14 4.36 32.96
C ILE A 92 1.07 4.32 32.00
N ASP A 93 1.32 3.17 31.41
CA ASP A 93 2.28 3.01 30.31
C ASP A 93 1.58 3.39 28.99
N ILE A 94 2.17 4.28 28.19
CA ILE A 94 1.63 4.67 26.88
C ILE A 94 1.50 3.48 25.91
N ASN A 95 2.26 2.40 26.13
CA ASN A 95 2.20 1.18 25.31
C ASN A 95 0.85 0.44 25.42
N VAL A 96 -0.05 0.82 26.33
CA VAL A 96 -1.45 0.31 26.37
C VAL A 96 -2.18 0.55 25.04
N PHE A 97 -1.78 1.54 24.24
CA PHE A 97 -2.35 1.79 22.93
C PHE A 97 -1.89 0.80 21.85
N GLU A 98 -0.91 -0.06 22.13
CA GLU A 98 -0.54 -1.15 21.20
C GLU A 98 -1.63 -2.23 21.10
N ASP A 99 -2.54 -2.30 22.05
CA ASP A 99 -3.69 -3.21 22.04
C ASP A 99 -4.89 -2.66 21.24
N ILE A 100 -4.81 -1.42 20.73
CA ILE A 100 -5.83 -0.82 19.86
C ILE A 100 -5.51 -1.14 18.40
N ASP A 101 -6.51 -1.64 17.67
CA ASP A 101 -6.37 -2.03 16.27
C ASP A 101 -6.02 -0.83 15.38
N ASP A 102 -5.27 -1.08 14.30
CA ASP A 102 -5.01 -0.10 13.24
C ASP A 102 -6.30 0.23 12.50
N ALA A 103 -6.45 1.46 12.01
CA ALA A 103 -7.50 1.80 11.07
C ALA A 103 -7.36 0.95 9.78
N ALA A 104 -8.36 0.10 9.49
CA ALA A 104 -8.32 -0.86 8.41
C ALA A 104 -8.91 -0.28 7.10
N LEU A 105 -8.30 0.79 6.59
CA LEU A 105 -8.75 1.54 5.42
C LEU A 105 -7.92 1.27 4.15
N GLY A 106 -7.04 0.30 4.19
CA GLY A 106 -6.15 -0.07 3.08
C GLY A 106 -5.55 -1.46 3.25
N ASN A 107 -4.85 -1.93 2.23
CA ASN A 107 -4.27 -3.27 2.18
C ASN A 107 -2.73 -3.25 2.12
N GLY A 108 -2.16 -2.55 1.13
CA GLY A 108 -0.73 -2.67 0.81
C GLY A 108 -0.08 -1.37 0.36
N GLY A 109 0.85 -1.49 -0.60
CA GLY A 109 1.70 -0.39 -1.08
C GLY A 109 0.93 0.82 -1.58
N LEU A 110 -0.14 0.61 -2.35
CA LEU A 110 -0.98 1.69 -2.90
C LEU A 110 -1.63 2.52 -1.79
N GLY A 111 -2.25 1.86 -0.81
CA GLY A 111 -2.91 2.55 0.32
C GLY A 111 -1.91 3.18 1.28
N ARG A 112 -0.74 2.57 1.50
CA ARG A 112 0.30 3.17 2.34
C ARG A 112 0.95 4.37 1.66
N LEU A 113 1.15 4.32 0.34
CA LEU A 113 1.62 5.48 -0.44
C LEU A 113 0.67 6.68 -0.29
N ALA A 114 -0.64 6.44 -0.45
CA ALA A 114 -1.66 7.47 -0.26
C ALA A 114 -1.56 8.11 1.14
N ALA A 115 -1.41 7.30 2.20
CA ALA A 115 -1.23 7.79 3.56
C ALA A 115 0.09 8.59 3.74
N CYS A 116 1.20 8.15 3.16
CA CYS A 116 2.47 8.89 3.17
C CYS A 116 2.34 10.24 2.42
N PHE A 117 1.62 10.27 1.31
CA PHE A 117 1.40 11.49 0.54
C PHE A 117 0.56 12.51 1.30
N LEU A 118 -0.48 12.07 2.01
CA LEU A 118 -1.26 12.97 2.87
C LEU A 118 -0.39 13.58 4.00
N ASP A 119 0.40 12.74 4.69
CA ASP A 119 1.32 13.19 5.74
C ASP A 119 2.32 14.22 5.21
N SER A 120 2.93 13.94 4.06
CA SER A 120 3.89 14.83 3.42
C SER A 120 3.25 16.13 2.91
N ALA A 121 2.06 16.05 2.32
CA ALA A 121 1.34 17.25 1.87
C ALA A 121 0.99 18.16 3.04
N ALA A 122 0.52 17.60 4.15
CA ALA A 122 0.24 18.38 5.36
C ALA A 122 1.51 19.04 5.90
N THR A 123 2.63 18.31 5.96
CA THR A 123 3.93 18.79 6.46
C THR A 123 4.54 19.86 5.55
N GLN A 124 4.44 19.71 4.23
CA GLN A 124 4.97 20.64 3.23
C GLN A 124 3.98 21.77 2.87
N GLU A 125 2.87 21.87 3.60
CA GLU A 125 1.81 22.88 3.42
C GLU A 125 1.22 22.92 2.00
N VAL A 126 1.17 21.75 1.35
CA VAL A 126 0.47 21.57 0.07
C VAL A 126 -1.03 21.42 0.32
N PRO A 127 -1.90 22.22 -0.33
CA PRO A 127 -3.34 22.13 -0.19
C PRO A 127 -3.88 20.85 -0.88
N LEU A 128 -3.78 19.71 -0.19
CA LEU A 128 -4.18 18.39 -0.67
C LEU A 128 -5.18 17.75 0.29
N ASP A 129 -6.37 17.42 -0.20
CA ASP A 129 -7.33 16.58 0.52
C ASP A 129 -7.40 15.17 -0.07
N GLY A 130 -7.51 14.15 0.78
CA GLY A 130 -7.77 12.78 0.37
C GLY A 130 -9.25 12.47 0.31
N TYR A 131 -9.65 11.64 -0.65
CA TYR A 131 -11.01 11.12 -0.79
C TYR A 131 -11.03 9.62 -0.98
N GLY A 132 -11.82 8.91 -0.17
CA GLY A 132 -11.92 7.45 -0.22
C GLY A 132 -13.16 6.90 0.46
N ILE A 133 -13.11 5.63 0.83
CA ILE A 133 -14.20 4.88 1.45
C ILE A 133 -13.87 4.58 2.92
N ARG A 134 -14.86 4.73 3.81
CA ARG A 134 -14.79 4.32 5.21
C ARG A 134 -15.21 2.86 5.36
N TYR A 135 -14.30 1.94 5.11
CA TYR A 135 -14.59 0.51 5.23
C TYR A 135 -14.87 0.11 6.68
N LYS A 136 -15.95 -0.65 6.88
CA LYS A 136 -16.35 -1.14 8.21
C LYS A 136 -15.39 -2.21 8.74
N TYR A 137 -14.96 -3.13 7.88
CA TYR A 137 -14.14 -4.29 8.23
C TYR A 137 -12.80 -4.34 7.48
N GLY A 138 -12.43 -3.27 6.77
CA GLY A 138 -11.23 -3.21 5.97
C GLY A 138 -11.13 -4.33 4.95
N LEU A 139 -9.92 -4.91 4.79
CA LEU A 139 -9.71 -6.08 3.96
C LEU A 139 -10.19 -7.36 4.68
N PHE A 140 -9.48 -7.78 5.70
CA PHE A 140 -9.79 -8.84 6.68
C PHE A 140 -8.68 -8.91 7.72
N LYS A 141 -8.96 -9.53 8.87
CA LYS A 141 -7.95 -9.98 9.83
C LYS A 141 -7.55 -11.41 9.46
N GLN A 142 -6.24 -11.66 9.33
CA GLN A 142 -5.69 -12.95 8.97
C GLN A 142 -5.43 -13.81 10.21
N LEU A 143 -5.93 -15.04 10.18
CA LEU A 143 -5.52 -16.11 11.07
C LEU A 143 -4.78 -17.17 10.25
N ILE A 144 -3.94 -17.97 10.92
CA ILE A 144 -3.29 -19.13 10.33
C ILE A 144 -3.80 -20.39 11.04
N GLU A 145 -4.57 -21.21 10.33
CA GLU A 145 -5.12 -22.48 10.84
C GLU A 145 -4.59 -23.65 10.00
N ASN A 146 -3.96 -24.60 10.64
CA ASN A 146 -3.32 -25.74 9.96
C ASN A 146 -2.34 -25.34 8.86
N GLY A 147 -1.70 -24.18 9.02
CA GLY A 147 -0.77 -23.59 8.05
C GLY A 147 -1.43 -22.82 6.89
N TYR A 148 -2.75 -22.81 6.78
CA TYR A 148 -3.49 -22.04 5.79
C TYR A 148 -3.96 -20.69 6.33
N GLN A 149 -4.08 -19.69 5.44
CA GLN A 149 -4.76 -18.44 5.75
C GLN A 149 -6.27 -18.65 5.92
N VAL A 150 -6.80 -18.10 7.00
CA VAL A 150 -8.24 -17.96 7.26
C VAL A 150 -8.55 -16.47 7.46
N GLU A 151 -9.63 -16.00 6.85
CA GLU A 151 -10.07 -14.61 6.91
C GLU A 151 -11.18 -14.43 7.95
N THR A 152 -11.04 -13.39 8.78
CA THR A 152 -12.07 -12.96 9.74
C THR A 152 -12.30 -11.45 9.62
N ALA A 153 -13.42 -10.97 10.18
CA ALA A 153 -13.74 -9.55 10.15
C ALA A 153 -12.71 -8.72 10.96
N ASP A 154 -12.14 -7.71 10.34
CA ASP A 154 -11.30 -6.72 11.01
C ASP A 154 -12.16 -5.58 11.55
N ASN A 155 -12.78 -5.80 12.71
CA ASN A 155 -13.70 -4.85 13.34
C ASN A 155 -12.93 -3.75 14.09
N TRP A 156 -12.14 -2.96 13.36
CA TRP A 156 -11.28 -1.91 13.91
C TRP A 156 -12.05 -0.77 14.59
N GLN A 157 -13.34 -0.60 14.27
CA GLN A 157 -14.20 0.43 14.84
C GLN A 157 -14.93 0.00 16.13
N ARG A 158 -14.68 -1.21 16.64
CA ARG A 158 -15.42 -1.77 17.80
C ARG A 158 -15.32 -0.94 19.08
N PHE A 159 -14.27 -0.14 19.22
CA PHE A 159 -14.02 0.74 20.35
C PHE A 159 -14.23 2.23 20.00
N GLU A 160 -15.03 2.50 18.96
CA GLU A 160 -15.23 3.81 18.37
C GLU A 160 -13.94 4.37 17.70
N ASP A 161 -14.11 5.41 16.92
CA ASP A 161 -13.00 6.07 16.19
C ASP A 161 -12.98 7.56 16.60
N PRO A 162 -12.02 7.98 17.44
CA PRO A 162 -11.96 9.36 17.88
C PRO A 162 -11.49 10.34 16.80
N TRP A 163 -10.91 9.82 15.70
CA TRP A 163 -10.21 10.61 14.68
C TRP A 163 -11.11 11.11 13.57
N CYS A 164 -12.26 10.47 13.35
CA CYS A 164 -13.22 10.83 12.31
C CYS A 164 -14.40 11.60 12.88
N ASN A 165 -14.76 12.69 12.24
CA ASN A 165 -15.97 13.46 12.51
C ASN A 165 -16.99 13.21 11.40
N ARG A 166 -18.19 12.71 11.75
CA ARG A 166 -19.34 12.60 10.85
C ARG A 166 -19.85 14.01 10.49
N VAL A 167 -20.03 14.30 9.20
CA VAL A 167 -20.48 15.60 8.69
C VAL A 167 -21.80 15.41 7.95
N GLU A 168 -22.88 15.26 8.72
CA GLU A 168 -24.21 14.86 8.23
C GLU A 168 -24.81 15.84 7.23
N ASP A 169 -24.60 17.15 7.44
CA ASP A 169 -25.12 18.23 6.59
C ASP A 169 -24.44 18.33 5.22
N GLU A 170 -23.36 17.60 5.00
CA GLU A 170 -22.65 17.49 3.73
C GLU A 170 -22.87 16.13 3.03
N ALA A 171 -23.81 15.32 3.53
CA ALA A 171 -24.17 14.05 2.90
C ALA A 171 -24.81 14.29 1.52
N VAL A 172 -24.54 13.39 0.59
CA VAL A 172 -25.09 13.41 -0.78
C VAL A 172 -25.73 12.06 -1.13
N THR A 173 -26.47 12.00 -2.22
CA THR A 173 -27.04 10.74 -2.70
C THR A 173 -26.27 10.25 -3.93
N VAL A 174 -26.06 8.93 -4.02
CA VAL A 174 -25.49 8.27 -5.18
C VAL A 174 -26.49 7.25 -5.71
N SER A 175 -26.80 7.34 -6.99
CA SER A 175 -27.79 6.48 -7.66
C SER A 175 -27.13 5.48 -8.59
N PHE A 176 -27.55 4.24 -8.47
CA PHE A 176 -27.30 3.11 -9.36
C PHE A 176 -28.62 2.72 -10.04
N LYS A 177 -28.57 1.90 -11.07
CA LYS A 177 -29.81 1.35 -11.64
C LYS A 177 -30.54 0.49 -10.59
N GLY A 178 -31.69 0.98 -10.16
CA GLY A 178 -32.54 0.27 -9.18
C GLY A 178 -32.14 0.42 -7.72
N GLN A 179 -31.16 1.26 -7.40
CA GLN A 179 -30.76 1.53 -6.01
C GLN A 179 -30.24 2.97 -5.86
N THR A 180 -30.68 3.66 -4.84
CA THR A 180 -30.11 4.96 -4.43
C THR A 180 -29.67 4.84 -2.97
N VAL A 181 -28.48 5.34 -2.65
CA VAL A 181 -27.92 5.31 -1.31
C VAL A 181 -27.49 6.71 -0.89
N LYS A 182 -27.46 6.93 0.43
CA LYS A 182 -26.89 8.13 1.03
C LYS A 182 -25.40 7.91 1.23
N ALA A 183 -24.58 8.84 0.76
CA ALA A 183 -23.14 8.88 1.01
C ALA A 183 -22.89 9.91 2.12
N VAL A 184 -22.46 9.43 3.29
CA VAL A 184 -22.21 10.25 4.46
C VAL A 184 -20.72 10.44 4.65
N PRO A 185 -20.21 11.69 4.68
CA PRO A 185 -18.78 11.94 4.82
C PRO A 185 -18.34 11.89 6.29
N TYR A 186 -17.15 11.33 6.48
CA TYR A 186 -16.40 11.34 7.73
C TYR A 186 -15.04 12.00 7.47
N ASP A 187 -14.78 13.12 8.17
CA ASP A 187 -13.53 13.88 8.02
C ASP A 187 -12.51 13.45 9.08
N MET A 188 -11.34 13.03 8.63
CA MET A 188 -10.17 12.72 9.45
C MET A 188 -9.11 13.80 9.25
N ALA A 189 -8.59 14.35 10.35
CA ALA A 189 -7.50 15.33 10.30
C ALA A 189 -6.17 14.68 9.96
N VAL A 190 -5.42 15.27 9.04
CA VAL A 190 -4.05 14.88 8.68
C VAL A 190 -3.09 15.97 9.15
N ILE A 191 -2.38 15.69 10.23
CA ILE A 191 -1.59 16.68 10.98
C ILE A 191 -0.21 16.81 10.35
N GLY A 192 0.17 18.01 9.93
CA GLY A 192 1.52 18.33 9.47
C GLY A 192 2.53 18.35 10.63
N CYS A 193 3.75 17.89 10.37
CA CYS A 193 4.85 17.90 11.35
C CYS A 193 5.58 19.25 11.31
N LYS A 194 5.84 19.86 12.48
CA LYS A 194 6.53 21.14 12.62
C LYS A 194 5.85 22.28 11.83
N THR A 195 4.54 22.24 11.72
CA THR A 195 3.70 23.26 11.09
C THR A 195 2.32 23.27 11.77
N THR A 196 1.57 24.33 11.57
CA THR A 196 0.17 24.42 12.02
C THR A 196 -0.80 23.93 10.94
N ASN A 197 -0.30 23.58 9.75
CA ASN A 197 -1.14 23.13 8.66
C ASN A 197 -1.70 21.73 8.90
N ILE A 198 -3.01 21.58 8.66
CA ILE A 198 -3.76 20.32 8.82
C ILE A 198 -4.64 20.13 7.59
N ASN A 199 -4.39 19.05 6.85
CA ASN A 199 -5.21 18.66 5.71
C ASN A 199 -6.35 17.73 6.12
N THR A 200 -7.23 17.38 5.19
CA THR A 200 -8.40 16.53 5.46
C THR A 200 -8.35 15.26 4.62
N LEU A 201 -8.62 14.11 5.26
CA LEU A 201 -9.02 12.89 4.57
C LEU A 201 -10.52 12.70 4.75
N ARG A 202 -11.29 12.82 3.65
CA ARG A 202 -12.74 12.61 3.65
C ARG A 202 -13.06 11.20 3.18
N LEU A 203 -13.72 10.45 4.05
CA LEU A 203 -14.09 9.05 3.84
C LEU A 203 -15.61 8.91 3.76
N TRP A 204 -16.10 8.26 2.73
CA TRP A 204 -17.52 8.07 2.49
C TRP A 204 -18.03 6.74 3.04
N GLN A 205 -19.14 6.79 3.79
CA GLN A 205 -19.90 5.64 4.27
C GLN A 205 -21.26 5.59 3.56
N ALA A 206 -21.61 4.43 3.02
CA ALA A 206 -22.91 4.21 2.40
C ALA A 206 -23.96 3.86 3.45
N GLU A 207 -25.10 4.53 3.38
CA GLU A 207 -26.25 4.29 4.24
C GLU A 207 -27.52 4.22 3.39
N ALA A 208 -28.53 3.50 3.85
CA ALA A 208 -29.82 3.43 3.17
C ALA A 208 -30.56 4.78 3.26
N ILE A 209 -31.41 5.08 2.28
CA ILE A 209 -32.36 6.18 2.37
C ILE A 209 -33.41 5.88 3.44
N ASN A 210 -33.88 4.62 3.46
CA ASN A 210 -34.79 4.10 4.48
C ASN A 210 -34.15 2.87 5.14
N ASP A 211 -33.69 3.00 6.37
CA ASP A 211 -32.90 2.00 7.07
C ASP A 211 -33.72 0.92 7.77
N PHE A 212 -35.04 1.14 7.92
CA PHE A 212 -35.92 0.21 8.62
C PHE A 212 -37.37 0.26 8.11
N ASP A 213 -37.87 -0.88 7.60
CA ASP A 213 -39.27 -1.04 7.20
C ASP A 213 -40.12 -1.60 8.37
N PHE A 214 -40.84 -0.68 9.03
CA PHE A 214 -41.72 -1.03 10.13
C PHE A 214 -42.86 -1.94 9.72
N THR A 215 -43.34 -1.86 8.49
CA THR A 215 -44.43 -2.70 7.99
C THR A 215 -43.96 -4.14 7.87
N ALA A 216 -42.83 -4.36 7.23
CA ALA A 216 -42.21 -5.68 7.12
C ALA A 216 -41.89 -6.25 8.52
N PHE A 217 -41.35 -5.43 9.43
CA PHE A 217 -41.06 -5.85 10.80
C PHE A 217 -42.32 -6.32 11.58
N ASN A 218 -43.41 -5.54 11.50
CA ASN A 218 -44.67 -5.91 12.14
C ASN A 218 -45.33 -7.13 11.53
N ASN A 219 -45.00 -7.46 10.26
CA ASN A 219 -45.43 -8.69 9.59
C ASN A 219 -44.51 -9.88 9.89
N THR A 220 -43.57 -9.76 10.85
CA THR A 220 -42.55 -10.75 11.20
C THR A 220 -41.54 -11.08 10.10
N GLU A 221 -41.41 -10.20 9.11
CA GLU A 221 -40.44 -10.28 8.00
C GLU A 221 -39.13 -9.56 8.39
N TYR A 222 -38.50 -10.00 9.48
CA TYR A 222 -37.36 -9.29 10.10
C TYR A 222 -36.17 -9.06 9.16
N ASN A 223 -35.88 -10.01 8.27
CA ASN A 223 -34.80 -9.85 7.29
C ASN A 223 -35.16 -8.81 6.23
N ASN A 224 -36.40 -8.81 5.75
CA ASN A 224 -36.87 -7.82 4.78
C ASN A 224 -36.89 -6.42 5.37
N ALA A 225 -37.20 -6.28 6.66
CA ALA A 225 -37.25 -5.01 7.38
C ALA A 225 -35.91 -4.25 7.36
N VAL A 226 -34.78 -4.93 7.17
CA VAL A 226 -33.42 -4.33 7.12
C VAL A 226 -32.70 -4.58 5.80
N GLN A 227 -33.41 -5.02 4.76
CA GLN A 227 -32.80 -5.42 3.47
C GLN A 227 -32.14 -4.21 2.80
N GLU A 228 -32.85 -3.07 2.67
CA GLU A 228 -32.32 -1.85 2.06
C GLU A 228 -31.07 -1.34 2.80
N LYS A 229 -31.09 -1.38 4.13
CA LYS A 229 -29.93 -1.07 4.98
C LYS A 229 -28.75 -1.96 4.66
N ASN A 230 -28.96 -3.29 4.63
CA ASN A 230 -27.88 -4.23 4.37
C ASN A 230 -27.28 -4.05 2.97
N ASP A 231 -28.12 -3.81 1.96
CA ASP A 231 -27.67 -3.61 0.58
C ASP A 231 -26.87 -2.31 0.41
N ALA A 232 -27.27 -1.24 1.08
CA ALA A 232 -26.51 0.01 1.09
C ALA A 232 -25.17 -0.14 1.83
N GLU A 233 -25.19 -0.67 3.06
CA GLU A 233 -23.98 -0.84 3.87
C GLU A 233 -22.95 -1.78 3.21
N ASN A 234 -23.39 -2.80 2.43
CA ASN A 234 -22.48 -3.71 1.72
C ASN A 234 -21.47 -2.97 0.83
N ILE A 235 -21.85 -1.80 0.27
CA ILE A 235 -20.98 -0.99 -0.59
C ILE A 235 -19.69 -0.57 0.15
N THR A 236 -19.75 -0.32 1.46
CA THR A 236 -18.61 0.15 2.25
C THR A 236 -18.18 -0.81 3.37
N LYS A 237 -18.60 -2.09 3.31
CA LYS A 237 -18.21 -3.06 4.34
C LYS A 237 -16.78 -3.54 4.21
N VAL A 238 -16.37 -3.98 3.03
CA VAL A 238 -15.10 -4.69 2.82
C VAL A 238 -14.34 -4.11 1.63
N LEU A 239 -13.04 -3.86 1.83
CA LEU A 239 -12.10 -3.52 0.77
C LEU A 239 -11.80 -4.77 -0.08
N TYR A 240 -11.85 -4.64 -1.39
CA TYR A 240 -11.61 -5.73 -2.35
C TYR A 240 -12.43 -7.00 -2.09
N PRO A 241 -13.77 -6.90 -2.13
CA PRO A 241 -14.60 -8.09 -2.03
C PRO A 241 -14.24 -9.09 -3.14
N ASN A 242 -14.40 -10.38 -2.85
CA ASN A 242 -14.15 -11.44 -3.82
C ASN A 242 -15.05 -11.25 -5.06
N ASP A 243 -14.43 -11.13 -6.23
CA ASP A 243 -15.07 -10.84 -7.51
C ASP A 243 -15.01 -12.03 -8.51
N ASN A 244 -14.78 -13.24 -8.00
CA ASN A 244 -14.84 -14.45 -8.81
C ASN A 244 -16.25 -14.71 -9.36
N LYS A 245 -17.28 -14.14 -8.71
CA LYS A 245 -18.69 -14.21 -9.14
C LYS A 245 -19.19 -12.84 -9.61
N TYR A 246 -20.29 -12.88 -10.36
CA TYR A 246 -20.94 -11.70 -10.92
C TYR A 246 -21.30 -10.66 -9.84
N GLU A 247 -21.88 -11.10 -8.72
CA GLU A 247 -22.32 -10.24 -7.62
C GLU A 247 -21.13 -9.48 -6.99
N GLY A 248 -19.98 -10.14 -6.88
CA GLY A 248 -18.75 -9.51 -6.40
C GLY A 248 -18.23 -8.45 -7.36
N LYS A 249 -18.31 -8.67 -8.68
CA LYS A 249 -17.97 -7.67 -9.69
C LYS A 249 -18.92 -6.46 -9.62
N VAL A 250 -20.23 -6.70 -9.47
CA VAL A 250 -21.23 -5.64 -9.26
C VAL A 250 -20.87 -4.80 -8.03
N LEU A 251 -20.55 -5.45 -6.93
CA LEU A 251 -20.20 -4.76 -5.68
C LEU A 251 -18.94 -3.90 -5.84
N ARG A 252 -17.89 -4.43 -6.46
CA ARG A 252 -16.65 -3.66 -6.73
C ARG A 252 -16.90 -2.44 -7.60
N LEU A 253 -17.69 -2.59 -8.67
CA LEU A 253 -18.05 -1.46 -9.53
C LEU A 253 -18.85 -0.40 -8.77
N LYS A 254 -19.81 -0.85 -7.92
CA LYS A 254 -20.57 0.06 -7.05
C LYS A 254 -19.65 0.81 -6.07
N GLN A 255 -18.68 0.17 -5.43
CA GLN A 255 -17.72 0.80 -4.53
C GLN A 255 -16.95 1.92 -5.24
N GLN A 256 -16.39 1.64 -6.42
CA GLN A 256 -15.61 2.60 -7.19
C GLN A 256 -16.45 3.81 -7.59
N TYR A 257 -17.62 3.59 -8.17
CA TYR A 257 -18.50 4.69 -8.58
C TYR A 257 -19.05 5.48 -7.38
N PHE A 258 -19.38 4.80 -6.29
CA PHE A 258 -19.92 5.41 -5.07
C PHE A 258 -19.03 6.54 -4.55
N PHE A 259 -17.76 6.25 -4.25
CA PHE A 259 -16.90 7.29 -3.69
C PHE A 259 -16.51 8.35 -4.72
N CYS A 260 -16.41 8.00 -5.99
CA CYS A 260 -16.14 8.95 -7.07
C CYS A 260 -17.28 9.98 -7.19
N SER A 261 -18.52 9.52 -7.29
CA SER A 261 -19.69 10.39 -7.42
C SER A 261 -19.87 11.27 -6.17
N ALA A 262 -19.80 10.68 -4.97
CA ALA A 262 -19.91 11.43 -3.72
C ALA A 262 -18.85 12.54 -3.61
N SER A 263 -17.62 12.22 -3.95
CA SER A 263 -16.49 13.15 -3.88
C SER A 263 -16.60 14.30 -4.85
N LEU A 264 -17.00 14.02 -6.10
CA LEU A 264 -17.21 15.06 -7.13
C LEU A 264 -18.38 15.99 -6.79
N GLN A 265 -19.48 15.43 -6.29
CA GLN A 265 -20.61 16.24 -5.82
C GLN A 265 -20.19 17.20 -4.69
N ASP A 266 -19.35 16.74 -3.77
CA ASP A 266 -18.81 17.57 -2.69
C ASP A 266 -17.91 18.69 -3.22
N ILE A 267 -16.96 18.38 -4.12
CA ILE A 267 -16.07 19.38 -4.72
C ILE A 267 -16.87 20.41 -5.52
N MET A 268 -17.84 19.98 -6.32
CA MET A 268 -18.70 20.88 -7.08
C MET A 268 -19.57 21.75 -6.15
N ARG A 269 -20.12 21.17 -5.07
CA ARG A 269 -20.89 21.91 -4.07
C ARG A 269 -20.06 23.03 -3.44
N ARG A 270 -18.80 22.74 -3.05
CA ARG A 270 -17.87 23.75 -2.49
C ARG A 270 -17.50 24.81 -3.54
N TYR A 271 -17.26 24.41 -4.76
CA TYR A 271 -16.95 25.32 -5.85
C TYR A 271 -18.15 26.26 -6.15
N LYS A 272 -19.38 25.71 -6.21
CA LYS A 272 -20.62 26.49 -6.44
C LYS A 272 -20.90 27.52 -5.33
N LYS A 273 -20.55 27.23 -4.08
CA LYS A 273 -20.66 28.23 -3.00
C LYS A 273 -19.85 29.50 -3.27
N LYS A 274 -18.75 29.39 -4.02
CA LYS A 274 -17.84 30.47 -4.34
C LYS A 274 -18.14 31.15 -5.67
N HIS A 275 -18.52 30.39 -6.70
CA HIS A 275 -18.65 30.85 -8.08
C HIS A 275 -20.06 30.73 -8.68
N GLY A 276 -21.02 30.22 -7.92
CA GLY A 276 -22.34 29.91 -8.49
C GLY A 276 -22.26 28.84 -9.57
N ASN A 277 -22.92 29.06 -10.69
CA ASN A 277 -22.94 28.10 -11.81
C ASN A 277 -21.87 28.41 -12.90
N ASP A 278 -20.91 29.29 -12.63
CA ASP A 278 -19.79 29.55 -13.53
C ASP A 278 -18.64 28.56 -13.31
N PHE A 279 -18.56 27.52 -14.11
CA PHE A 279 -17.50 26.50 -14.05
C PHE A 279 -16.27 26.83 -14.94
N SER A 280 -16.16 28.02 -15.50
CA SER A 280 -15.03 28.40 -16.37
C SER A 280 -13.66 28.37 -15.67
N PHE A 281 -13.65 28.51 -14.35
CA PHE A 281 -12.43 28.45 -13.52
C PHE A 281 -12.26 27.10 -12.80
N PHE A 282 -13.17 26.13 -12.97
CA PHE A 282 -13.16 24.88 -12.21
C PHE A 282 -11.82 24.15 -12.30
N ALA A 283 -11.31 23.89 -13.50
CA ALA A 283 -10.02 23.24 -13.70
C ALA A 283 -8.81 24.09 -13.33
N LYS A 284 -8.96 25.42 -13.18
CA LYS A 284 -7.90 26.30 -12.69
C LYS A 284 -7.76 26.25 -11.16
N GLU A 285 -8.85 26.02 -10.45
CA GLU A 285 -8.87 25.99 -8.98
C GLU A 285 -8.78 24.57 -8.42
N ASN A 286 -9.14 23.55 -9.21
CA ASN A 286 -9.20 22.17 -8.76
C ASN A 286 -8.38 21.25 -9.67
N THR A 287 -7.62 20.35 -9.07
CA THR A 287 -6.90 19.27 -9.75
C THR A 287 -7.08 17.97 -8.98
N ILE A 288 -7.34 16.87 -9.68
CA ILE A 288 -7.65 15.57 -9.08
C ILE A 288 -6.63 14.56 -9.55
N GLN A 289 -5.96 13.91 -8.60
CA GLN A 289 -5.04 12.80 -8.86
C GLN A 289 -5.77 11.47 -8.69
N LEU A 290 -5.78 10.68 -9.75
CA LEU A 290 -6.33 9.33 -9.76
C LEU A 290 -5.25 8.33 -9.34
N ASN A 291 -5.41 7.71 -8.18
CA ASN A 291 -4.49 6.70 -7.65
C ASN A 291 -4.88 5.32 -8.19
N ASP A 292 -4.24 4.92 -9.28
CA ASP A 292 -4.56 3.77 -10.12
C ASP A 292 -5.90 3.94 -10.87
N THR A 293 -6.45 2.85 -11.38
CA THR A 293 -7.68 2.84 -12.20
C THR A 293 -8.97 2.81 -11.36
N HIS A 294 -8.89 2.51 -10.07
CA HIS A 294 -10.06 2.41 -9.20
C HIS A 294 -10.96 3.66 -9.22
N PRO A 295 -10.43 4.92 -9.25
CA PRO A 295 -11.26 6.11 -9.30
C PRO A 295 -11.57 6.62 -10.73
N VAL A 296 -11.29 5.89 -11.79
CA VAL A 296 -11.40 6.42 -13.17
C VAL A 296 -12.84 6.72 -13.57
N SER A 297 -13.84 6.11 -12.94
CA SER A 297 -15.26 6.48 -13.14
C SER A 297 -15.57 7.94 -12.75
N CYS A 298 -14.66 8.63 -12.07
CA CYS A 298 -14.73 10.09 -11.84
C CYS A 298 -14.77 10.88 -13.14
N VAL A 299 -14.07 10.43 -14.18
CA VAL A 299 -13.99 11.17 -15.46
C VAL A 299 -15.38 11.31 -16.10
N PRO A 300 -16.07 10.20 -16.44
CA PRO A 300 -17.42 10.30 -17.01
C PRO A 300 -18.42 10.89 -16.00
N GLU A 301 -18.24 10.72 -14.70
CA GLU A 301 -19.12 11.29 -13.67
C GLU A 301 -19.02 12.82 -13.63
N LEU A 302 -17.82 13.40 -13.69
CA LEU A 302 -17.67 14.86 -13.75
C LEU A 302 -18.31 15.43 -15.02
N VAL A 303 -18.13 14.76 -16.17
CA VAL A 303 -18.80 15.16 -17.43
C VAL A 303 -20.31 15.13 -17.26
N ARG A 304 -20.88 14.05 -16.70
CA ARG A 304 -22.33 13.92 -16.47
C ARG A 304 -22.85 15.04 -15.54
N LEU A 305 -22.15 15.31 -14.45
CA LEU A 305 -22.52 16.34 -13.49
C LEU A 305 -22.48 17.74 -14.14
N LEU A 306 -21.46 18.06 -14.94
CA LEU A 306 -21.36 19.32 -15.66
C LEU A 306 -22.45 19.44 -16.74
N MET A 307 -22.79 18.36 -17.44
CA MET A 307 -23.92 18.34 -18.36
C MET A 307 -25.25 18.62 -17.66
N ASN A 308 -25.44 18.13 -16.44
CA ASN A 308 -26.60 18.44 -15.61
C ASN A 308 -26.67 19.93 -15.21
N GLU A 309 -25.51 20.61 -15.14
CA GLU A 309 -25.44 22.08 -14.94
C GLU A 309 -25.63 22.87 -16.25
N GLY A 310 -25.91 22.21 -17.38
CA GLY A 310 -26.24 22.84 -18.66
C GLY A 310 -25.11 22.94 -19.66
N PHE A 311 -23.93 22.34 -19.39
CA PHE A 311 -22.85 22.29 -20.38
C PHE A 311 -23.16 21.27 -21.48
N ASN A 312 -22.69 21.51 -22.69
CA ASN A 312 -22.66 20.48 -23.71
C ASN A 312 -21.52 19.48 -23.41
N PHE A 313 -21.53 18.33 -24.06
CA PHE A 313 -20.55 17.28 -23.83
C PHE A 313 -19.10 17.74 -24.07
N ASP A 314 -18.84 18.48 -25.14
CA ASP A 314 -17.47 18.89 -25.49
C ASP A 314 -16.87 19.82 -24.45
N ASP A 315 -17.59 20.83 -24.01
CA ASP A 315 -17.15 21.76 -22.97
C ASP A 315 -16.97 21.05 -21.61
N ALA A 316 -17.92 20.18 -21.23
CA ALA A 316 -17.86 19.39 -20.01
C ALA A 316 -16.63 18.47 -20.01
N PHE A 317 -16.36 17.80 -21.13
CA PHE A 317 -15.21 16.90 -21.24
C PHE A 317 -13.87 17.65 -21.21
N GLU A 318 -13.79 18.83 -21.83
CA GLU A 318 -12.58 19.67 -21.77
C GLU A 318 -12.28 20.18 -20.35
N ILE A 319 -13.31 20.51 -19.55
CA ILE A 319 -13.12 20.82 -18.13
C ILE A 319 -12.61 19.59 -17.38
N ALA A 320 -13.21 18.41 -17.60
CA ALA A 320 -12.80 17.17 -16.95
C ALA A 320 -11.34 16.80 -17.31
N ARG A 321 -10.97 16.81 -18.59
CA ARG A 321 -9.61 16.50 -19.08
C ARG A 321 -8.53 17.37 -18.43
N LYS A 322 -8.82 18.65 -18.17
CA LYS A 322 -7.91 19.60 -17.52
C LYS A 322 -7.88 19.48 -15.99
N THR A 323 -8.84 18.75 -15.41
CA THR A 323 -8.97 18.55 -13.97
C THR A 323 -8.24 17.30 -13.50
N PHE A 324 -8.24 16.21 -14.28
CA PHE A 324 -7.72 14.90 -13.88
C PHE A 324 -6.26 14.69 -14.29
N ASN A 325 -5.55 13.93 -13.42
CA ASN A 325 -4.23 13.36 -13.67
C ASN A 325 -4.22 11.91 -13.21
N TYR A 326 -3.51 11.04 -13.91
CA TYR A 326 -3.53 9.60 -13.68
C TYR A 326 -2.15 9.08 -13.27
N THR A 327 -2.09 8.40 -12.13
CA THR A 327 -0.93 7.61 -11.71
C THR A 327 -1.20 6.14 -11.97
N ASN A 328 -0.37 5.49 -12.79
CA ASN A 328 -0.41 4.06 -13.01
C ASN A 328 0.47 3.33 -11.99
N HIS A 329 -0.03 2.20 -11.44
CA HIS A 329 0.69 1.34 -10.51
C HIS A 329 0.89 -0.09 -11.03
N THR A 330 0.56 -0.35 -12.30
CA THR A 330 0.50 -1.69 -12.87
C THR A 330 1.39 -1.79 -14.10
N VAL A 331 2.33 -2.74 -14.13
CA VAL A 331 3.17 -3.04 -15.30
C VAL A 331 2.66 -4.21 -16.14
N LEU A 332 1.83 -5.09 -15.57
CA LEU A 332 1.24 -6.20 -16.32
C LEU A 332 0.05 -5.72 -17.14
N GLY A 333 0.16 -5.70 -18.46
CA GLY A 333 -0.91 -5.27 -19.36
C GLY A 333 -2.22 -6.06 -19.17
N GLU A 334 -2.13 -7.36 -18.88
CA GLU A 334 -3.28 -8.21 -18.56
C GLU A 334 -3.96 -7.84 -17.22
N ALA A 335 -3.22 -7.28 -16.27
CA ALA A 335 -3.74 -6.87 -14.97
C ALA A 335 -4.34 -5.46 -14.96
N LEU A 336 -4.27 -4.72 -16.09
CA LEU A 336 -4.97 -3.45 -16.23
C LEU A 336 -6.49 -3.66 -16.15
N GLU A 337 -7.14 -2.87 -15.30
CA GLU A 337 -8.56 -3.04 -14.99
C GLU A 337 -9.45 -2.88 -16.23
N LYS A 338 -10.37 -3.82 -16.37
CA LYS A 338 -11.35 -3.90 -17.46
C LYS A 338 -12.72 -4.21 -16.87
N TRP A 339 -13.74 -3.57 -17.41
CA TRP A 339 -15.13 -3.85 -17.03
C TRP A 339 -15.94 -4.31 -18.24
N PRO A 340 -16.76 -5.38 -18.09
CA PRO A 340 -17.73 -5.73 -19.12
C PRO A 340 -18.73 -4.59 -19.35
N ALA A 341 -18.97 -4.22 -20.59
CA ALA A 341 -19.87 -3.12 -20.97
C ALA A 341 -21.31 -3.40 -20.53
N ASP A 342 -21.78 -4.64 -20.63
CA ASP A 342 -23.09 -5.09 -20.16
C ASP A 342 -23.22 -4.94 -18.64
N LEU A 343 -22.19 -5.25 -17.86
CA LEU A 343 -22.17 -5.02 -16.42
C LEU A 343 -22.32 -3.52 -16.10
N MET A 344 -21.55 -2.66 -16.76
CA MET A 344 -21.66 -1.21 -16.57
C MET A 344 -23.05 -0.69 -16.94
N THR A 345 -23.63 -1.18 -18.03
CA THR A 345 -25.00 -0.83 -18.44
C THR A 345 -26.06 -1.28 -17.43
N GLN A 346 -25.81 -2.37 -16.71
CA GLN A 346 -26.73 -2.85 -15.68
C GLN A 346 -26.60 -2.10 -14.36
N VAL A 347 -25.43 -1.61 -14.02
CA VAL A 347 -25.15 -0.98 -12.71
C VAL A 347 -25.19 0.55 -12.80
N ILE A 348 -24.51 1.14 -13.79
CA ILE A 348 -24.30 2.59 -13.95
C ILE A 348 -24.51 3.02 -15.43
N PRO A 349 -25.73 2.84 -15.98
CA PRO A 349 -26.00 3.05 -17.41
C PRO A 349 -25.68 4.46 -17.91
N GLU A 350 -25.96 5.49 -17.12
CA GLU A 350 -25.64 6.89 -17.49
C GLU A 350 -24.13 7.11 -17.65
N ILE A 351 -23.33 6.52 -16.77
CA ILE A 351 -21.88 6.60 -16.82
C ILE A 351 -21.34 5.86 -18.04
N TYR A 352 -21.87 4.67 -18.32
CA TYR A 352 -21.49 3.94 -19.53
C TYR A 352 -21.82 4.73 -20.82
N HIS A 353 -22.97 5.41 -20.85
CA HIS A 353 -23.31 6.29 -21.98
C HIS A 353 -22.27 7.41 -22.18
N ILE A 354 -21.86 8.08 -21.11
CA ILE A 354 -20.80 9.11 -21.19
C ILE A 354 -19.46 8.50 -21.64
N ILE A 355 -19.11 7.30 -21.18
CA ILE A 355 -17.90 6.58 -21.64
C ILE A 355 -17.98 6.35 -23.17
N CYS A 356 -19.14 5.99 -23.71
CA CYS A 356 -19.32 5.84 -25.15
C CYS A 356 -19.06 7.15 -25.90
N LEU A 357 -19.54 8.28 -25.39
CA LEU A 357 -19.27 9.60 -26.00
C LEU A 357 -17.77 9.93 -25.96
N ILE A 358 -17.10 9.69 -24.83
CA ILE A 358 -15.65 9.91 -24.70
C ILE A 358 -14.88 9.00 -25.65
N ALA A 359 -15.28 7.72 -25.78
CA ALA A 359 -14.63 6.77 -26.67
C ALA A 359 -14.74 7.17 -28.14
N ASN A 360 -15.92 7.66 -28.58
CA ASN A 360 -16.13 8.17 -29.92
C ASN A 360 -15.23 9.39 -30.18
N LYS A 361 -15.25 10.37 -29.27
CA LYS A 361 -14.41 11.59 -29.40
C LYS A 361 -12.92 11.21 -29.46
N CYS A 362 -12.46 10.22 -28.69
CA CYS A 362 -11.10 9.72 -28.76
C CYS A 362 -10.75 9.24 -30.18
N GLN A 363 -11.61 8.41 -30.79
CA GLN A 363 -11.34 7.88 -32.13
C GLN A 363 -11.38 9.00 -33.21
N GLU A 364 -12.24 9.98 -33.07
CA GLU A 364 -12.32 11.18 -33.95
C GLU A 364 -11.02 12.01 -33.87
N GLU A 365 -10.53 12.29 -32.63
CA GLU A 365 -9.28 13.04 -32.41
C GLU A 365 -8.05 12.29 -32.93
N LEU A 366 -7.98 10.96 -32.74
CA LEU A 366 -6.91 10.14 -33.28
C LEU A 366 -6.90 10.13 -34.82
N THR A 367 -8.08 10.08 -35.41
CA THR A 367 -8.26 10.20 -36.88
C THR A 367 -7.80 11.56 -37.40
N ALA A 368 -8.21 12.65 -36.74
CA ALA A 368 -7.78 14.00 -37.08
C ALA A 368 -6.28 14.23 -36.96
N LYS A 369 -5.61 13.51 -36.04
CA LYS A 369 -4.16 13.50 -35.90
C LYS A 369 -3.43 12.59 -36.91
N GLY A 370 -4.15 11.87 -37.77
CA GLY A 370 -3.59 10.99 -38.79
C GLY A 370 -2.99 9.69 -38.20
N VAL A 371 -3.45 9.26 -37.03
CA VAL A 371 -2.98 8.00 -36.39
C VAL A 371 -3.45 6.81 -37.24
N HIS A 372 -2.54 5.86 -37.51
CA HIS A 372 -2.82 4.66 -38.28
C HIS A 372 -3.91 3.77 -37.65
N GLU A 373 -4.74 3.12 -38.45
CA GLU A 373 -5.88 2.31 -37.99
C GLU A 373 -5.49 1.23 -36.96
N ASP A 374 -4.38 0.51 -37.21
CA ASP A 374 -3.90 -0.53 -36.27
C ASP A 374 -3.52 0.04 -34.90
N THR A 375 -2.96 1.25 -34.88
CA THR A 375 -2.64 1.95 -33.63
C THR A 375 -3.91 2.42 -32.94
N LYS A 376 -4.86 3.01 -33.70
CA LYS A 376 -6.17 3.42 -33.16
C LYS A 376 -6.93 2.24 -32.56
N ALA A 377 -6.87 1.06 -33.20
CA ALA A 377 -7.51 -0.15 -32.67
C ALA A 377 -6.98 -0.53 -31.30
N LYS A 378 -5.67 -0.45 -31.06
CA LYS A 378 -5.05 -0.70 -29.74
C LYS A 378 -5.38 0.37 -28.69
N MET A 379 -5.76 1.56 -29.13
CA MET A 379 -6.12 2.68 -28.27
C MET A 379 -7.63 2.78 -27.97
N ARG A 380 -8.46 1.88 -28.48
CA ARG A 380 -9.91 1.87 -28.22
C ARG A 380 -10.19 1.78 -26.73
N ILE A 381 -10.94 2.74 -26.20
CA ILE A 381 -11.41 2.72 -24.80
C ILE A 381 -12.42 1.60 -24.59
N ILE A 382 -13.33 1.42 -25.57
CA ILE A 382 -14.25 0.29 -25.60
C ILE A 382 -13.83 -0.61 -26.77
N ASP A 383 -13.56 -1.87 -26.49
CA ASP A 383 -13.20 -2.89 -27.48
C ASP A 383 -14.07 -4.12 -27.29
N GLY A 384 -14.97 -4.38 -28.25
CA GLY A 384 -16.03 -5.37 -28.11
C GLY A 384 -16.92 -5.07 -26.90
N ASN A 385 -17.10 -6.05 -26.01
CA ASN A 385 -17.88 -5.90 -24.76
C ASN A 385 -16.99 -5.50 -23.55
N VAL A 386 -15.86 -4.80 -23.78
CA VAL A 386 -14.90 -4.48 -22.71
C VAL A 386 -14.54 -3.00 -22.68
N VAL A 387 -14.65 -2.39 -21.51
CA VAL A 387 -14.19 -1.02 -21.22
C VAL A 387 -12.82 -1.10 -20.57
N HIS A 388 -11.81 -0.47 -21.19
CA HIS A 388 -10.43 -0.42 -20.73
C HIS A 388 -10.19 0.84 -19.88
N MET A 389 -10.16 0.70 -18.55
CA MET A 389 -10.11 1.84 -17.64
C MET A 389 -8.80 2.64 -17.73
N ALA A 390 -7.66 1.97 -17.90
CA ALA A 390 -6.37 2.65 -18.08
C ALA A 390 -6.31 3.49 -19.38
N ARG A 391 -6.94 3.01 -20.46
CA ARG A 391 -7.03 3.78 -21.72
C ARG A 391 -7.92 5.02 -21.56
N LEU A 392 -9.05 4.87 -20.86
CA LEU A 392 -9.93 6.00 -20.50
C LEU A 392 -9.17 7.03 -19.65
N ALA A 393 -8.48 6.59 -18.61
CA ALA A 393 -7.70 7.46 -17.74
C ALA A 393 -6.60 8.22 -18.49
N THR A 394 -5.84 7.52 -19.34
CA THR A 394 -4.75 8.10 -20.13
C THR A 394 -5.26 9.15 -21.12
N TYR A 395 -6.38 8.88 -21.80
CA TYR A 395 -6.99 9.83 -22.74
C TYR A 395 -7.52 11.08 -22.04
N ALA A 396 -8.18 10.90 -20.90
CA ALA A 396 -8.91 11.94 -20.19
C ALA A 396 -8.10 12.64 -19.08
N SER A 397 -6.79 12.46 -19.03
CA SER A 397 -5.91 13.12 -18.05
C SER A 397 -4.97 14.10 -18.71
N THR A 398 -4.64 15.19 -17.99
CA THR A 398 -3.62 16.14 -18.41
C THR A 398 -2.24 15.47 -18.35
N TYR A 399 -1.93 14.80 -17.25
CA TYR A 399 -0.65 14.09 -17.05
C TYR A 399 -0.89 12.63 -16.65
N VAL A 400 0.04 11.79 -17.07
CA VAL A 400 0.11 10.36 -16.74
C VAL A 400 1.49 10.10 -16.18
N ASN A 401 1.60 9.51 -14.99
CA ASN A 401 2.91 9.20 -14.43
C ASN A 401 3.06 7.74 -14.00
N GLY A 402 4.28 7.26 -14.19
CA GLY A 402 4.78 6.08 -13.50
C GLY A 402 5.31 6.43 -12.11
N VAL A 403 5.69 5.41 -11.34
CA VAL A 403 6.03 5.52 -9.91
C VAL A 403 7.47 5.11 -9.56
N ALA A 404 8.27 4.79 -10.56
CA ALA A 404 9.72 4.62 -10.55
C ALA A 404 10.27 4.87 -11.96
N GLU A 405 11.56 5.15 -12.11
CA GLU A 405 12.16 5.44 -13.42
C GLU A 405 11.98 4.26 -14.37
N LEU A 406 12.38 3.06 -13.96
CA LEU A 406 12.20 1.84 -14.75
C LEU A 406 10.71 1.61 -15.13
N HIS A 407 9.79 1.76 -14.18
CA HIS A 407 8.36 1.64 -14.43
C HIS A 407 7.87 2.61 -15.51
N THR A 408 8.30 3.86 -15.43
CA THR A 408 7.91 4.89 -16.40
C THR A 408 8.42 4.57 -17.81
N GLU A 409 9.63 4.03 -17.94
CA GLU A 409 10.16 3.58 -19.24
C GLU A 409 9.39 2.36 -19.77
N ILE A 410 9.01 1.41 -18.92
CA ILE A 410 8.13 0.27 -19.31
C ILE A 410 6.77 0.78 -19.79
N LEU A 411 6.17 1.75 -19.10
CA LEU A 411 4.91 2.36 -19.57
C LEU A 411 5.04 2.95 -20.97
N LYS A 412 6.12 3.68 -21.26
CA LYS A 412 6.40 4.31 -22.55
C LYS A 412 6.73 3.31 -23.66
N ALA A 413 7.45 2.24 -23.32
CA ALA A 413 7.96 1.27 -24.30
C ALA A 413 6.96 0.15 -24.61
N ASP A 414 6.09 -0.22 -23.65
CA ASP A 414 5.19 -1.38 -23.75
C ASP A 414 3.75 -1.04 -23.35
N VAL A 415 3.44 -0.88 -22.06
CA VAL A 415 2.07 -0.91 -21.51
C VAL A 415 1.15 0.18 -22.09
N LEU A 416 1.67 1.39 -22.29
CA LEU A 416 0.97 2.55 -22.86
C LEU A 416 1.70 3.14 -24.08
N LYS A 417 2.43 2.29 -24.80
CA LYS A 417 3.30 2.66 -25.91
C LYS A 417 2.60 3.52 -26.97
N GLU A 418 1.43 3.08 -27.45
CA GLU A 418 0.69 3.80 -28.47
C GLU A 418 0.24 5.18 -27.97
N TRP A 419 -0.13 5.28 -26.69
CA TRP A 419 -0.47 6.55 -26.07
C TRP A 419 0.72 7.49 -25.94
N TYR A 420 1.89 6.96 -25.57
CA TYR A 420 3.12 7.75 -25.51
C TYR A 420 3.55 8.26 -26.87
N GLN A 421 3.40 7.47 -27.92
CA GLN A 421 3.72 7.89 -29.29
C GLN A 421 2.86 9.06 -29.78
N VAL A 422 1.60 9.14 -29.33
CA VAL A 422 0.65 10.19 -29.74
C VAL A 422 0.68 11.42 -28.82
N TYR A 423 0.95 11.20 -27.52
CA TYR A 423 0.91 12.25 -26.49
C TYR A 423 2.11 12.18 -25.55
N PRO A 424 3.35 12.28 -26.06
CA PRO A 424 4.57 12.09 -25.24
C PRO A 424 4.67 13.10 -24.09
N GLU A 425 4.16 14.31 -24.29
CA GLU A 425 4.20 15.41 -23.31
C GLU A 425 3.40 15.15 -22.01
N ARG A 426 2.49 14.17 -22.02
CA ARG A 426 1.69 13.82 -20.85
C ARG A 426 2.43 12.94 -19.86
N PHE A 427 3.46 12.19 -20.33
CA PHE A 427 4.11 11.14 -19.55
C PHE A 427 5.25 11.69 -18.70
N GLN A 428 5.18 11.41 -17.40
CA GLN A 428 6.15 11.83 -16.41
C GLN A 428 6.53 10.69 -15.48
N ASN A 429 7.69 10.79 -14.82
CA ASN A 429 8.05 9.94 -13.70
C ASN A 429 7.89 10.71 -12.39
N LYS A 430 7.27 10.06 -11.38
CA LYS A 430 7.28 10.49 -9.99
C LYS A 430 7.65 9.30 -9.11
N THR A 431 8.96 9.09 -8.93
CA THR A 431 9.44 8.01 -8.05
C THR A 431 8.77 8.11 -6.69
N ASN A 432 8.19 7.01 -6.24
CA ASN A 432 7.53 6.93 -4.94
C ASN A 432 8.47 7.31 -3.79
N GLY A 433 7.89 7.56 -2.64
CA GLY A 433 8.58 7.82 -1.39
C GLY A 433 7.75 7.41 -0.19
N ILE A 434 8.37 7.46 0.97
CA ILE A 434 7.78 7.15 2.27
C ILE A 434 7.96 8.33 3.21
N THR A 435 7.07 8.48 4.20
CA THR A 435 7.26 9.49 5.24
C THR A 435 8.31 9.04 6.26
N GLN A 436 9.38 9.79 6.37
CA GLN A 436 10.43 9.55 7.36
C GLN A 436 9.96 9.77 8.80
N ARG A 437 8.88 10.51 8.99
CA ARG A 437 8.31 10.75 10.34
C ARG A 437 7.84 9.45 10.96
N ARG A 438 6.99 8.69 10.28
CA ARG A 438 6.54 7.37 10.77
C ARG A 438 7.63 6.31 10.65
N TRP A 439 8.30 6.21 9.49
CA TRP A 439 9.16 5.07 9.14
C TRP A 439 10.61 5.18 9.61
N LEU A 440 10.95 6.28 10.31
CA LEU A 440 12.21 6.45 11.02
C LEU A 440 11.99 7.17 12.35
N GLY A 441 11.46 8.39 12.32
CA GLY A 441 11.31 9.25 13.48
C GLY A 441 10.53 8.60 14.63
N LEU A 442 9.37 8.07 14.33
CA LEU A 442 8.47 7.43 15.30
C LEU A 442 8.88 6.00 15.64
N CYS A 443 9.10 5.15 14.61
CA CYS A 443 9.31 3.71 14.85
C CYS A 443 10.74 3.36 15.33
N ASN A 444 11.74 4.23 15.11
CA ASN A 444 13.15 3.99 15.46
C ASN A 444 13.80 5.17 16.22
N PRO A 445 13.31 5.50 17.42
CA PRO A 445 13.78 6.68 18.15
C PRO A 445 15.28 6.63 18.48
N GLU A 446 15.88 5.46 18.71
CA GLU A 446 17.31 5.36 18.97
C GLU A 446 18.16 5.68 17.72
N LEU A 447 17.75 5.18 16.56
CA LEU A 447 18.43 5.53 15.29
C LEU A 447 18.21 7.01 14.96
N SER A 448 17.00 7.54 15.18
CA SER A 448 16.69 8.96 15.01
C SER A 448 17.59 9.86 15.86
N ALA A 449 17.84 9.47 17.11
CA ALA A 449 18.77 10.20 18.00
C ALA A 449 20.21 10.15 17.48
N LEU A 450 20.68 8.99 17.00
CA LEU A 450 22.01 8.85 16.39
C LEU A 450 22.14 9.72 15.13
N ILE A 451 21.14 9.72 14.26
CA ILE A 451 21.10 10.55 13.05
C ILE A 451 21.14 12.03 13.43
N THR A 452 20.30 12.47 14.35
CA THR A 452 20.24 13.86 14.83
C THR A 452 21.58 14.29 15.42
N GLU A 453 22.26 13.42 16.20
CA GLU A 453 23.63 13.67 16.72
C GLU A 453 24.63 13.93 15.55
N LYS A 454 24.55 13.12 14.49
CA LYS A 454 25.51 13.15 13.39
C LYS A 454 25.23 14.25 12.36
N VAL A 455 23.97 14.49 12.06
CA VAL A 455 23.52 15.57 11.15
C VAL A 455 23.61 16.94 11.83
N GLY A 456 23.56 16.97 13.16
CA GLY A 456 23.62 18.18 13.98
C GLY A 456 22.26 18.83 14.24
N SER A 457 21.17 18.29 13.71
CA SER A 457 19.80 18.79 13.94
C SER A 457 18.76 17.72 13.56
N ASP A 458 17.52 17.91 14.00
CA ASP A 458 16.36 17.10 13.62
C ASP A 458 15.64 17.64 12.36
N ALA A 459 16.27 18.53 11.59
CA ALA A 459 15.71 19.11 10.37
C ALA A 459 15.46 18.04 9.28
N TRP A 460 16.15 16.89 9.35
CA TRP A 460 15.92 15.75 8.47
C TRP A 460 14.47 15.23 8.52
N LEU A 461 13.72 15.52 9.59
CA LEU A 461 12.29 15.18 9.69
C LEU A 461 11.42 15.85 8.61
N THR A 462 11.87 16.97 8.07
CA THR A 462 11.18 17.72 6.99
C THR A 462 12.01 17.89 5.73
N ASP A 463 13.28 17.49 5.76
CA ASP A 463 14.21 17.45 4.62
C ASP A 463 15.13 16.24 4.72
N LEU A 464 14.70 15.11 4.17
CA LEU A 464 15.44 13.84 4.26
C LEU A 464 16.79 13.88 3.52
N SER A 465 17.02 14.81 2.61
CA SER A 465 18.31 14.96 1.90
C SER A 465 19.48 15.22 2.86
N LEU A 466 19.21 15.76 4.04
CA LEU A 466 20.20 16.00 5.07
C LEU A 466 20.87 14.73 5.61
N LEU A 467 20.30 13.55 5.36
CA LEU A 467 20.94 12.28 5.71
C LEU A 467 22.27 12.06 5.01
N GLU A 468 22.50 12.67 3.86
CA GLU A 468 23.77 12.58 3.11
C GLU A 468 24.99 12.96 3.98
N LYS A 469 24.81 13.87 4.97
CA LYS A 469 25.85 14.26 5.92
C LYS A 469 26.35 13.08 6.79
N LEU A 470 25.60 12.00 6.90
CA LEU A 470 26.04 10.80 7.61
C LEU A 470 27.25 10.16 6.95
N ASN A 471 27.41 10.27 5.61
CA ASN A 471 28.56 9.70 4.90
C ASN A 471 29.90 10.13 5.51
N ASP A 472 30.01 11.38 5.96
CA ASP A 472 31.22 11.93 6.58
C ASP A 472 31.45 11.41 8.01
N SER A 473 30.46 10.72 8.59
CA SER A 473 30.45 10.27 10.00
C SER A 473 30.45 8.76 10.15
N ILE A 474 30.67 7.99 9.07
CA ILE A 474 30.69 6.51 9.10
C ILE A 474 32.08 6.03 9.60
N ASP A 475 32.29 6.12 10.89
CA ASP A 475 33.48 5.62 11.58
C ASP A 475 33.17 4.39 12.42
N THR A 476 34.19 3.75 12.98
CA THR A 476 34.06 2.54 13.84
C THR A 476 33.10 2.79 15.02
N ARG A 477 33.10 3.98 15.60
CA ARG A 477 32.25 4.33 16.76
C ARG A 477 30.78 4.40 16.37
N THR A 478 30.50 5.04 15.23
CA THR A 478 29.15 5.17 14.68
C THR A 478 28.60 3.80 14.28
N ILE A 479 29.42 2.96 13.61
CA ILE A 479 29.05 1.59 13.25
C ILE A 479 28.71 0.76 14.51
N THR A 480 29.53 0.88 15.57
CA THR A 480 29.27 0.17 16.84
C THR A 480 27.95 0.62 17.48
N LYS A 481 27.68 1.93 17.54
CA LYS A 481 26.40 2.47 18.03
C LYS A 481 25.23 1.92 17.21
N PHE A 482 25.32 1.95 15.88
CA PHE A 482 24.30 1.41 15.00
C PHE A 482 24.03 -0.09 15.24
N ASN A 483 25.08 -0.91 15.31
CA ASN A 483 24.94 -2.34 15.55
C ASN A 483 24.26 -2.64 16.92
N ASN A 484 24.54 -1.84 17.95
CA ASN A 484 23.88 -1.97 19.25
C ASN A 484 22.39 -1.57 19.17
N ILE A 485 22.05 -0.53 18.42
CA ILE A 485 20.65 -0.15 18.16
C ILE A 485 19.94 -1.30 17.43
N LYS A 486 20.53 -1.84 16.37
CA LYS A 486 19.97 -2.96 15.62
C LYS A 486 19.71 -4.17 16.52
N LYS A 487 20.67 -4.55 17.35
CA LYS A 487 20.52 -5.65 18.33
C LYS A 487 19.32 -5.41 19.27
N LYS A 488 19.17 -4.19 19.78
CA LYS A 488 18.02 -3.83 20.63
C LYS A 488 16.70 -3.96 19.85
N LYS A 489 16.65 -3.51 18.62
CA LYS A 489 15.43 -3.61 17.77
C LYS A 489 15.06 -5.05 17.45
N LYS A 490 16.05 -5.91 17.22
CA LYS A 490 15.83 -7.35 17.01
C LYS A 490 15.25 -8.03 18.26
N GLN A 491 15.73 -7.69 19.46
CA GLN A 491 15.15 -8.17 20.70
C GLN A 491 13.69 -7.70 20.85
N GLN A 492 13.41 -6.41 20.59
CA GLN A 492 12.04 -5.86 20.65
C GLN A 492 11.09 -6.56 19.67
N LEU A 493 11.57 -6.88 18.46
CA LEU A 493 10.76 -7.64 17.49
C LEU A 493 10.56 -9.09 17.96
N ALA A 494 11.58 -9.75 18.49
CA ALA A 494 11.44 -11.11 19.03
C ALA A 494 10.38 -11.17 20.15
N ASP A 495 10.42 -10.22 21.10
CA ASP A 495 9.45 -10.11 22.18
C ASP A 495 8.02 -9.85 21.64
N TYR A 496 7.92 -9.02 20.60
CA TYR A 496 6.63 -8.72 19.95
C TYR A 496 6.06 -9.93 19.20
N ILE A 497 6.88 -10.66 18.44
CA ILE A 497 6.50 -11.91 17.79
C ILE A 497 6.05 -12.96 18.83
N LYS A 498 6.76 -13.04 19.96
CA LYS A 498 6.35 -13.93 21.05
C LYS A 498 4.98 -13.58 21.61
N LYS A 499 4.71 -12.28 21.79
CA LYS A 499 3.39 -11.78 22.26
C LYS A 499 2.29 -12.09 21.26
N MET A 500 2.51 -11.84 19.97
CA MET A 500 1.47 -11.89 18.93
C MET A 500 1.24 -13.29 18.36
N ASP A 501 2.30 -14.04 18.08
CA ASP A 501 2.26 -15.30 17.35
C ASP A 501 2.77 -16.51 18.19
N GLY A 502 3.32 -16.25 19.38
CA GLY A 502 3.79 -17.29 20.30
C GLY A 502 5.15 -17.90 19.96
N TYR A 503 5.87 -17.36 18.96
CA TYR A 503 7.16 -17.90 18.51
C TYR A 503 8.33 -17.38 19.34
N ASP A 504 9.30 -18.26 19.63
CA ASP A 504 10.58 -17.91 20.25
C ASP A 504 11.63 -17.66 19.16
N VAL A 505 11.88 -16.40 18.84
CA VAL A 505 12.79 -15.98 17.77
C VAL A 505 14.16 -15.64 18.36
N ASN A 506 15.24 -16.17 17.75
CA ASN A 506 16.62 -15.87 18.17
C ASN A 506 17.05 -14.46 17.74
N PRO A 507 17.22 -13.48 18.66
CA PRO A 507 17.58 -12.11 18.30
C PRO A 507 19.05 -11.95 17.86
N ASP A 508 19.90 -12.97 18.07
CA ASP A 508 21.30 -12.95 17.64
C ASP A 508 21.52 -13.53 16.23
N SER A 509 20.47 -14.14 15.61
CA SER A 509 20.51 -14.62 14.22
C SER A 509 20.37 -13.48 13.21
N ILE A 510 20.73 -13.70 11.94
CA ILE A 510 20.39 -12.77 10.85
C ILE A 510 18.88 -12.72 10.67
N TYR A 511 18.28 -11.52 10.62
CA TYR A 511 16.87 -11.35 10.28
C TYR A 511 16.73 -11.08 8.79
N ASP A 512 16.41 -12.14 8.05
CA ASP A 512 16.11 -12.14 6.61
C ASP A 512 14.59 -12.03 6.45
N ILE A 513 14.09 -10.89 5.96
CA ILE A 513 12.67 -10.53 6.09
C ILE A 513 12.02 -10.28 4.75
N GLN A 514 10.91 -11.00 4.50
CA GLN A 514 10.01 -10.80 3.35
C GLN A 514 8.59 -10.51 3.82
N VAL A 515 8.25 -9.24 3.92
CA VAL A 515 6.90 -8.80 4.31
C VAL A 515 6.27 -7.96 3.20
N LYS A 516 5.27 -8.51 2.56
CA LYS A 516 4.52 -7.91 1.44
C LYS A 516 3.29 -8.75 1.11
N ARG A 517 2.32 -8.17 0.38
CA ARG A 517 1.18 -8.93 -0.15
C ARG A 517 1.66 -10.20 -0.86
N LEU A 518 1.00 -11.34 -0.61
CA LEU A 518 1.34 -12.58 -1.28
C LEU A 518 0.82 -12.57 -2.71
N HIS A 519 1.74 -12.72 -3.65
CA HIS A 519 1.44 -12.84 -5.07
C HIS A 519 2.59 -13.58 -5.77
N GLU A 520 2.27 -14.37 -6.80
CA GLU A 520 3.27 -15.19 -7.50
C GLU A 520 4.42 -14.35 -8.07
N TYR A 521 4.16 -13.15 -8.63
CA TYR A 521 5.23 -12.31 -9.20
C TYR A 521 6.20 -11.74 -8.15
N LYS A 522 5.77 -11.63 -6.87
CA LYS A 522 6.62 -11.20 -5.74
C LYS A 522 7.53 -12.33 -5.26
N ARG A 523 7.27 -13.53 -5.71
CA ARG A 523 8.09 -14.75 -5.61
C ARG A 523 8.45 -15.18 -4.17
N GLN A 524 7.48 -15.11 -3.23
CA GLN A 524 7.68 -15.73 -1.90
C GLN A 524 8.01 -17.22 -2.03
N LEU A 525 7.50 -17.90 -3.06
CA LEU A 525 7.85 -19.29 -3.36
C LEU A 525 9.35 -19.46 -3.71
N LEU A 526 9.95 -18.52 -4.43
CA LEU A 526 11.39 -18.50 -4.71
C LEU A 526 12.19 -18.43 -3.40
N ASN A 527 11.78 -17.58 -2.46
CA ASN A 527 12.42 -17.51 -1.14
C ASN A 527 12.25 -18.82 -0.37
N ALA A 528 11.06 -19.42 -0.36
CA ALA A 528 10.81 -20.72 0.26
C ALA A 528 11.73 -21.82 -0.33
N PHE A 529 11.89 -21.86 -1.66
CA PHE A 529 12.81 -22.79 -2.32
C PHE A 529 14.27 -22.52 -1.96
N SER A 530 14.69 -21.28 -1.83
CA SER A 530 16.06 -20.94 -1.40
C SER A 530 16.35 -21.43 0.02
N ILE A 531 15.40 -21.33 0.92
CA ILE A 531 15.51 -21.85 2.30
C ILE A 531 15.68 -23.36 2.27
N MET A 532 14.87 -24.07 1.49
CA MET A 532 14.99 -25.53 1.33
C MET A 532 16.32 -25.94 0.70
N THR A 533 16.83 -25.17 -0.26
CA THR A 533 18.15 -25.42 -0.85
C THR A 533 19.25 -25.30 0.20
N ILE A 534 19.24 -24.24 1.00
CA ILE A 534 20.19 -24.00 2.08
C ILE A 534 20.07 -25.11 3.16
N TYR A 535 18.84 -25.49 3.54
CA TYR A 535 18.58 -26.60 4.46
C TYR A 535 19.21 -27.89 3.99
N PHE A 536 19.01 -28.27 2.71
CA PHE A 536 19.61 -29.48 2.15
C PHE A 536 21.14 -29.38 2.07
N ARG A 537 21.71 -28.22 1.69
CA ARG A 537 23.15 -28.01 1.66
C ARG A 537 23.78 -28.15 3.07
N LEU A 538 23.09 -27.73 4.12
CA LEU A 538 23.53 -27.92 5.52
C LEU A 538 23.47 -29.40 5.92
N LYS A 539 22.35 -30.08 5.64
CA LYS A 539 22.19 -31.54 5.91
C LYS A 539 23.22 -32.37 5.18
N ASP A 540 23.53 -32.03 3.94
CA ASP A 540 24.54 -32.70 3.11
C ASP A 540 25.98 -32.29 3.46
N LYS A 541 26.17 -31.38 4.47
CA LYS A 541 27.48 -30.84 4.88
C LYS A 541 28.25 -30.11 3.75
N LYS A 542 27.52 -29.62 2.77
CA LYS A 542 28.08 -28.87 1.64
C LYS A 542 28.28 -27.39 1.97
N LEU A 543 27.53 -26.87 2.95
CA LEU A 543 27.62 -25.50 3.42
C LEU A 543 28.26 -25.50 4.83
N LYS A 544 29.39 -24.78 4.96
CA LYS A 544 30.13 -24.64 6.22
C LYS A 544 30.11 -23.18 6.67
N ASN A 545 30.29 -22.95 7.98
CA ASN A 545 30.39 -21.62 8.58
C ASN A 545 29.15 -20.74 8.33
N TRP A 546 27.95 -21.34 8.32
CA TRP A 546 26.68 -20.62 8.20
C TRP A 546 26.39 -19.84 9.48
N THR A 547 26.18 -18.52 9.38
CA THR A 547 25.72 -17.69 10.47
C THR A 547 24.22 -17.97 10.71
N PRO A 548 23.77 -18.25 11.96
CA PRO A 548 22.35 -18.49 12.23
C PRO A 548 21.45 -17.44 11.60
N THR A 549 20.42 -17.89 10.92
CA THR A 549 19.50 -17.03 10.16
C THR A 549 18.05 -17.35 10.51
N THR A 550 17.27 -16.33 10.77
CA THR A 550 15.82 -16.40 10.93
C THR A 550 15.14 -15.75 9.72
N PHE A 551 14.39 -16.55 8.99
CA PHE A 551 13.57 -16.10 7.87
C PHE A 551 12.18 -15.74 8.39
N ILE A 552 11.77 -14.49 8.18
CA ILE A 552 10.47 -13.99 8.64
C ILE A 552 9.63 -13.60 7.44
N PHE A 553 8.50 -14.29 7.26
CA PHE A 553 7.48 -13.98 6.28
C PHE A 553 6.27 -13.31 6.92
N GLY A 554 5.71 -12.32 6.23
CA GLY A 554 4.43 -11.73 6.57
C GLY A 554 3.69 -11.35 5.30
N ALA A 555 2.52 -11.94 5.07
CA ALA A 555 1.80 -11.77 3.81
C ALA A 555 0.32 -12.09 3.95
N LYS A 556 -0.54 -11.27 3.33
CA LYS A 556 -1.95 -11.58 3.11
C LYS A 556 -2.18 -11.95 1.65
N ALA A 557 -2.82 -13.08 1.38
CA ALA A 557 -3.29 -13.48 0.06
C ALA A 557 -4.72 -12.96 -0.17
N ALA A 558 -5.07 -12.61 -1.41
CA ALA A 558 -6.47 -12.33 -1.74
C ALA A 558 -7.34 -13.57 -1.42
N PRO A 559 -8.56 -13.40 -0.87
CA PRO A 559 -9.38 -14.53 -0.40
C PRO A 559 -9.64 -15.62 -1.45
N GLY A 560 -9.81 -15.22 -2.72
CA GLY A 560 -10.06 -16.15 -3.83
C GLY A 560 -8.79 -16.67 -4.53
N TYR A 561 -7.58 -16.29 -4.08
CA TYR A 561 -6.33 -16.67 -4.73
C TYR A 561 -5.77 -17.97 -4.14
N ALA A 562 -6.30 -19.10 -4.59
CA ALA A 562 -6.01 -20.43 -4.05
C ALA A 562 -4.51 -20.79 -4.07
N ARG A 563 -3.82 -20.51 -5.19
CA ARG A 563 -2.36 -20.75 -5.34
C ARG A 563 -1.54 -19.94 -4.34
N ALA A 564 -1.90 -18.68 -4.11
CA ALA A 564 -1.24 -17.85 -3.09
C ALA A 564 -1.42 -18.42 -1.67
N LYS A 565 -2.61 -18.94 -1.35
CA LYS A 565 -2.85 -19.62 -0.07
C LYS A 565 -2.06 -20.91 0.07
N ALA A 566 -1.86 -21.66 -1.02
CA ALA A 566 -0.99 -22.83 -1.04
C ALA A 566 0.47 -22.47 -0.75
N ILE A 567 0.97 -21.33 -1.25
CA ILE A 567 2.32 -20.85 -0.94
C ILE A 567 2.46 -20.53 0.56
N ILE A 568 1.45 -19.93 1.20
CA ILE A 568 1.44 -19.73 2.66
C ILE A 568 1.55 -21.08 3.39
N LYS A 569 0.73 -22.05 2.98
CA LYS A 569 0.77 -23.41 3.54
C LYS A 569 2.15 -24.04 3.39
N TYR A 570 2.76 -23.96 2.21
CA TYR A 570 4.09 -24.50 1.94
C TYR A 570 5.17 -23.87 2.85
N ILE A 571 5.15 -22.55 3.02
CA ILE A 571 6.08 -21.86 3.95
C ILE A 571 5.89 -22.36 5.38
N ASN A 572 4.66 -22.56 5.83
CA ASN A 572 4.38 -23.08 7.17
C ASN A 572 4.82 -24.54 7.34
N GLU A 573 4.74 -25.37 6.31
CA GLU A 573 5.26 -26.74 6.33
C GLU A 573 6.82 -26.75 6.40
N ILE A 574 7.49 -25.86 5.64
CA ILE A 574 8.94 -25.65 5.76
C ILE A 574 9.30 -25.24 7.19
N ALA A 575 8.54 -24.31 7.79
CA ALA A 575 8.77 -23.89 9.18
C ALA A 575 8.68 -25.08 10.16
N LYS A 576 7.68 -25.94 10.01
CA LYS A 576 7.58 -27.16 10.84
C LYS A 576 8.79 -28.08 10.70
N LEU A 577 9.28 -28.29 9.48
CA LEU A 577 10.43 -29.13 9.22
C LEU A 577 11.71 -28.54 9.82
N VAL A 578 12.03 -27.30 9.40
CA VAL A 578 13.33 -26.66 9.68
C VAL A 578 13.49 -26.35 11.17
N ASN A 579 12.42 -25.83 11.82
CA ASN A 579 12.48 -25.43 13.23
C ASN A 579 12.53 -26.62 14.20
N ASN A 580 12.18 -27.84 13.76
CA ASN A 580 12.19 -29.03 14.60
C ASN A 580 13.33 -30.00 14.27
N ASP A 581 14.08 -29.79 13.19
CA ASP A 581 15.22 -30.65 12.84
C ASP A 581 16.42 -30.37 13.78
N PRO A 582 16.81 -31.33 14.61
CA PRO A 582 17.87 -31.14 15.60
C PRO A 582 19.25 -30.80 15.00
N GLU A 583 19.47 -31.08 13.69
CA GLU A 583 20.76 -30.79 13.04
C GLU A 583 20.81 -29.34 12.49
N THR A 584 19.66 -28.70 12.26
CA THR A 584 19.62 -27.40 11.60
C THR A 584 18.87 -26.31 12.37
N LYS A 585 18.04 -26.65 13.36
CA LYS A 585 17.20 -25.68 14.10
C LYS A 585 17.97 -24.52 14.78
N ASP A 586 19.22 -24.72 15.13
CA ASP A 586 20.08 -23.70 15.72
C ASP A 586 20.74 -22.80 14.65
N LEU A 587 20.67 -23.22 13.37
CA LEU A 587 21.24 -22.52 12.23
C LEU A 587 20.17 -21.85 11.35
N LEU A 588 19.00 -22.47 11.25
CA LEU A 588 17.89 -21.98 10.43
C LEU A 588 16.62 -21.99 11.25
N GLN A 589 15.90 -20.86 11.20
CA GLN A 589 14.53 -20.75 11.72
C GLN A 589 13.65 -20.07 10.67
N VAL A 590 12.41 -20.50 10.55
CA VAL A 590 11.43 -19.95 9.61
C VAL A 590 10.14 -19.65 10.35
N TYR A 591 9.64 -18.43 10.21
CA TYR A 591 8.38 -18.01 10.84
C TYR A 591 7.51 -17.27 9.82
N PHE A 592 6.24 -17.63 9.79
CA PHE A 592 5.20 -16.88 9.09
C PHE A 592 4.38 -16.13 10.16
N ILE A 593 4.57 -14.82 10.25
CA ILE A 593 3.82 -13.98 11.19
C ILE A 593 2.40 -13.74 10.67
N SER A 594 1.42 -13.81 11.58
CA SER A 594 0.01 -13.63 11.23
C SER A 594 -0.36 -12.14 11.13
N ASN A 595 -1.39 -11.85 10.36
CA ASN A 595 -2.06 -10.54 10.28
C ASN A 595 -1.12 -9.34 10.11
N TYR A 596 -0.11 -9.45 9.23
CA TYR A 596 0.80 -8.36 8.91
C TYR A 596 0.02 -7.06 8.59
N ASN A 597 0.35 -5.98 9.29
CA ASN A 597 -0.27 -4.65 9.21
C ASN A 597 0.77 -3.55 9.46
N VAL A 598 0.36 -2.27 9.46
CA VAL A 598 1.29 -1.13 9.66
C VAL A 598 1.98 -1.18 11.02
N SER A 599 1.26 -1.49 12.09
CA SER A 599 1.82 -1.55 13.46
C SER A 599 2.86 -2.65 13.60
N TYR A 600 2.64 -3.79 12.93
CA TYR A 600 3.65 -4.86 12.86
C TYR A 600 4.86 -4.43 12.02
N ASP A 601 4.61 -3.77 10.87
CA ASP A 601 5.66 -3.29 9.96
C ASP A 601 6.61 -2.30 10.64
N GLU A 602 6.10 -1.42 11.49
CA GLU A 602 6.91 -0.48 12.29
C GLU A 602 7.93 -1.19 13.21
N LYS A 603 7.65 -2.40 13.68
CA LYS A 603 8.59 -3.22 14.49
C LYS A 603 9.54 -4.02 13.59
N ILE A 604 9.09 -4.43 12.41
CA ILE A 604 9.83 -5.27 11.47
C ILE A 604 10.93 -4.49 10.75
N VAL A 605 10.59 -3.35 10.12
CA VAL A 605 11.55 -2.62 9.26
C VAL A 605 12.78 -2.11 10.02
N VAL A 606 12.63 -1.83 11.31
CA VAL A 606 13.73 -1.36 12.17
C VAL A 606 14.66 -2.50 12.62
N ALA A 607 14.17 -3.74 12.62
CA ALA A 607 14.88 -4.91 13.13
C ALA A 607 15.55 -5.73 12.01
N ALA A 608 15.15 -5.58 10.75
CA ALA A 608 15.66 -6.36 9.64
C ALA A 608 17.17 -6.16 9.42
N ASP A 609 17.86 -7.25 9.11
CA ASP A 609 19.24 -7.22 8.62
C ASP A 609 19.28 -7.26 7.09
N LEU A 610 18.35 -7.97 6.43
CA LEU A 610 18.20 -8.05 4.99
C LEU A 610 16.75 -7.80 4.58
N SER A 611 16.57 -7.09 3.48
CA SER A 611 15.29 -6.73 2.88
C SER A 611 15.05 -7.53 1.61
N GLU A 612 14.12 -8.49 1.65
CA GLU A 612 13.81 -9.37 0.52
C GLU A 612 12.88 -8.71 -0.50
N GLN A 613 13.42 -8.44 -1.69
CA GLN A 613 12.75 -7.75 -2.79
C GLN A 613 12.89 -8.56 -4.08
N THR A 614 12.25 -9.74 -4.11
CA THR A 614 12.50 -10.84 -5.05
C THR A 614 11.56 -10.87 -6.25
N SER A 615 10.86 -9.79 -6.59
CA SER A 615 9.96 -9.75 -7.74
C SER A 615 10.67 -10.15 -9.03
N THR A 616 9.93 -10.73 -9.98
CA THR A 616 10.45 -10.93 -11.34
C THR A 616 10.72 -9.57 -11.98
N ALA A 617 11.91 -9.39 -12.58
CA ALA A 617 12.29 -8.10 -13.15
C ALA A 617 11.25 -7.57 -14.15
N GLY A 618 10.89 -6.31 -14.00
CA GLY A 618 9.88 -5.63 -14.81
C GLY A 618 8.42 -5.79 -14.34
N LEU A 619 8.15 -6.42 -13.18
CA LEU A 619 6.79 -6.67 -12.71
C LEU A 619 6.39 -5.87 -11.46
N GLU A 620 7.32 -5.45 -10.60
CA GLU A 620 7.04 -4.54 -9.50
C GLU A 620 7.19 -3.08 -9.98
N ALA A 621 6.13 -2.33 -10.04
CA ALA A 621 6.16 -0.95 -10.53
C ALA A 621 7.14 -0.05 -9.74
N SER A 622 7.17 -0.18 -8.43
CA SER A 622 8.09 0.55 -7.55
C SER A 622 8.47 -0.28 -6.32
N GLY A 623 7.48 -0.68 -5.53
CA GLY A 623 7.66 -1.03 -4.14
C GLY A 623 7.86 0.22 -3.27
N THR A 624 7.51 0.10 -1.99
CA THR A 624 7.78 1.11 -0.96
C THR A 624 8.35 0.49 0.31
N GLY A 625 8.14 -0.81 0.52
CA GLY A 625 8.79 -1.57 1.59
C GLY A 625 10.31 -1.51 1.49
N ASN A 626 10.88 -1.66 0.30
CA ASN A 626 12.31 -1.52 0.02
C ASN A 626 12.89 -0.19 0.57
N MET A 627 12.17 0.93 0.40
CA MET A 627 12.57 2.25 0.89
C MET A 627 12.57 2.33 2.42
N LYS A 628 11.59 1.70 3.09
CA LYS A 628 11.51 1.63 4.56
C LYS A 628 12.69 0.86 5.15
N PHE A 629 13.03 -0.28 4.56
CA PHE A 629 14.17 -1.09 4.95
C PHE A 629 15.49 -0.34 4.72
N MET A 630 15.70 0.27 3.56
CA MET A 630 16.86 1.11 3.26
C MET A 630 17.04 2.21 4.31
N LEU A 631 15.96 2.93 4.64
CA LEU A 631 15.96 4.04 5.62
C LEU A 631 16.31 3.56 7.04
N ASN A 632 16.10 2.28 7.35
CA ASN A 632 16.45 1.65 8.62
C ASN A 632 17.72 0.78 8.56
N GLY A 633 18.48 0.89 7.46
CA GLY A 633 19.78 0.26 7.31
C GLY A 633 19.72 -1.25 7.11
N ALA A 634 18.77 -1.73 6.33
CA ALA A 634 18.74 -3.09 5.83
C ALA A 634 19.01 -3.09 4.32
N PRO A 635 20.18 -3.61 3.86
CA PRO A 635 20.48 -3.75 2.44
C PRO A 635 19.43 -4.58 1.72
N THR A 636 19.14 -4.22 0.48
CA THR A 636 18.21 -4.97 -0.39
C THR A 636 18.88 -6.27 -0.87
N LEU A 637 18.23 -7.40 -0.60
CA LEU A 637 18.48 -8.66 -1.30
C LEU A 637 17.36 -8.82 -2.32
N GLY A 638 17.65 -8.56 -3.60
CA GLY A 638 16.58 -8.44 -4.58
C GLY A 638 17.06 -8.36 -6.03
N THR A 639 16.09 -8.26 -6.91
CA THR A 639 16.28 -8.08 -8.34
C THR A 639 16.36 -6.60 -8.72
N LEU A 640 16.93 -6.29 -9.88
CA LEU A 640 16.88 -4.95 -10.49
C LEU A 640 15.48 -4.72 -11.09
N ASP A 641 14.52 -4.40 -10.20
CA ASP A 641 13.12 -4.18 -10.51
C ASP A 641 12.57 -3.00 -9.71
N GLY A 642 11.63 -2.25 -10.28
CA GLY A 642 11.00 -1.11 -9.65
C GLY A 642 12.00 -0.13 -9.04
N ALA A 643 11.75 0.30 -7.81
CA ALA A 643 12.63 1.23 -7.10
C ALA A 643 13.93 0.59 -6.59
N ASN A 644 14.10 -0.73 -6.65
CA ASN A 644 15.38 -1.38 -6.29
C ASN A 644 16.53 -0.87 -7.16
N VAL A 645 16.26 -0.55 -8.44
CA VAL A 645 17.26 0.05 -9.35
C VAL A 645 17.78 1.35 -8.79
N GLU A 646 16.89 2.26 -8.45
CA GLU A 646 17.24 3.58 -7.90
C GLU A 646 17.85 3.48 -6.49
N ILE A 647 17.46 2.48 -5.68
CA ILE A 647 18.08 2.18 -4.39
C ILE A 647 19.55 1.78 -4.57
N ALA A 648 19.80 0.83 -5.49
CA ALA A 648 21.17 0.37 -5.80
C ALA A 648 22.03 1.49 -6.39
N GLU A 649 21.45 2.40 -7.19
CA GLU A 649 22.14 3.59 -7.70
C GLU A 649 22.52 4.56 -6.58
N CYS A 650 21.58 4.84 -5.65
CA CYS A 650 21.81 5.77 -4.56
C CYS A 650 22.79 5.24 -3.50
N ALA A 651 22.66 3.97 -3.11
CA ALA A 651 23.50 3.35 -2.09
C ALA A 651 24.85 2.87 -2.63
N GLY A 652 24.97 2.66 -3.95
CA GLY A 652 26.04 1.90 -4.60
C GLY A 652 25.71 0.41 -4.60
N ILE A 653 25.77 -0.22 -5.77
CA ILE A 653 25.36 -1.63 -5.97
C ILE A 653 26.16 -2.61 -5.09
N GLU A 654 27.38 -2.27 -4.72
CA GLU A 654 28.25 -3.04 -3.82
C GLU A 654 27.72 -3.05 -2.35
N ASN A 655 26.82 -2.16 -2.02
CA ASN A 655 26.16 -2.11 -0.71
C ASN A 655 24.81 -2.84 -0.68
N GLU A 656 24.46 -3.48 -1.79
CA GLU A 656 23.25 -4.28 -1.96
C GLU A 656 23.60 -5.72 -2.36
N TYR A 657 22.60 -6.60 -2.33
CA TYR A 657 22.71 -8.02 -2.73
C TYR A 657 21.78 -8.27 -3.92
N ILE A 658 22.26 -7.89 -5.10
CA ILE A 658 21.48 -8.00 -6.34
C ILE A 658 21.69 -9.37 -6.99
N PHE A 659 20.61 -9.96 -7.50
CA PHE A 659 20.59 -11.25 -8.18
C PHE A 659 19.58 -11.27 -9.35
N GLY A 660 19.68 -12.32 -10.15
CA GLY A 660 18.66 -12.75 -11.10
C GLY A 660 18.65 -12.00 -12.43
N ALA A 661 17.74 -12.45 -13.29
CA ALA A 661 17.53 -11.91 -14.63
C ALA A 661 17.12 -10.44 -14.59
N LYS A 662 17.61 -9.64 -15.53
CA LYS A 662 17.17 -8.28 -15.80
C LYS A 662 15.96 -8.29 -16.75
N VAL A 663 15.31 -7.13 -16.93
CA VAL A 663 14.15 -6.98 -17.84
C VAL A 663 14.49 -7.48 -19.24
N GLU A 664 15.67 -7.13 -19.77
CA GLU A 664 16.10 -7.52 -21.12
C GLU A 664 16.29 -9.04 -21.24
N ASP A 665 16.73 -9.71 -20.17
CA ASP A 665 16.89 -11.17 -20.12
C ASP A 665 15.52 -11.85 -20.12
N ILE A 666 14.58 -11.32 -19.36
CA ILE A 666 13.18 -11.82 -19.31
C ILE A 666 12.53 -11.69 -20.69
N GLU A 667 12.66 -10.52 -21.33
CA GLU A 667 12.13 -10.30 -22.69
C GLU A 667 12.76 -11.22 -23.72
N ARG A 668 14.08 -11.40 -23.66
CA ARG A 668 14.80 -12.34 -24.53
C ARG A 668 14.29 -13.77 -24.35
N MET A 669 14.20 -14.26 -23.12
CA MET A 669 13.69 -15.60 -22.82
C MET A 669 12.24 -15.79 -23.27
N LYS A 670 11.37 -14.79 -23.10
CA LYS A 670 10.01 -14.84 -23.62
C LYS A 670 9.95 -14.94 -25.14
N LYS A 671 10.85 -14.25 -25.84
CA LYS A 671 10.92 -14.23 -27.31
C LYS A 671 11.55 -15.49 -27.90
N GLU A 672 12.64 -15.97 -27.31
CA GLU A 672 13.40 -17.12 -27.79
C GLU A 672 12.83 -18.47 -27.35
N GLY A 673 11.99 -18.47 -26.32
CA GLY A 673 11.42 -19.63 -25.67
C GLY A 673 12.12 -19.95 -24.35
N TYR A 674 11.34 -19.98 -23.28
CA TYR A 674 11.79 -20.38 -21.94
C TYR A 674 11.35 -21.82 -21.64
N HIS A 675 12.29 -22.67 -21.23
CA HIS A 675 12.07 -24.10 -21.00
C HIS A 675 12.44 -24.50 -19.55
N PRO A 676 11.61 -24.15 -18.55
CA PRO A 676 11.92 -24.40 -17.13
C PRO A 676 12.10 -25.89 -16.82
N LYS A 677 11.37 -26.79 -17.49
CA LYS A 677 11.51 -28.23 -17.29
C LYS A 677 12.90 -28.72 -17.67
N ALA A 678 13.52 -28.16 -18.69
CA ALA A 678 14.89 -28.53 -19.08
C ALA A 678 15.92 -28.14 -18.01
N LEU A 679 15.77 -26.95 -17.39
CA LEU A 679 16.62 -26.51 -16.28
C LEU A 679 16.39 -27.39 -15.02
N TYR A 680 15.15 -27.72 -14.72
CA TYR A 680 14.79 -28.62 -13.63
C TYR A 680 15.39 -30.02 -13.83
N ASP A 681 15.28 -30.62 -15.03
CA ASP A 681 15.83 -31.95 -15.34
C ASP A 681 17.39 -31.96 -15.33
N ALA A 682 18.04 -30.87 -15.71
CA ALA A 682 19.49 -30.74 -15.74
C ALA A 682 20.13 -30.44 -14.35
N ASN A 683 19.39 -29.92 -13.39
CA ASN A 683 19.92 -29.56 -12.08
C ASN A 683 19.28 -30.37 -10.94
N PRO A 684 20.01 -31.36 -10.38
CA PRO A 684 19.49 -32.22 -9.31
C PRO A 684 19.10 -31.47 -8.03
N GLU A 685 19.72 -30.32 -7.75
CA GLU A 685 19.39 -29.51 -6.58
C GLU A 685 18.06 -28.80 -6.75
N ILE A 686 17.82 -28.19 -7.93
CA ILE A 686 16.53 -27.60 -8.28
C ILE A 686 15.44 -28.69 -8.22
N LYS A 687 15.71 -29.84 -8.85
CA LYS A 687 14.78 -30.97 -8.88
C LYS A 687 14.40 -31.41 -7.46
N ARG A 688 15.39 -31.62 -6.58
CA ARG A 688 15.17 -32.04 -5.19
C ARG A 688 14.26 -31.07 -4.43
N VAL A 689 14.46 -29.76 -4.63
CA VAL A 689 13.69 -28.72 -3.93
C VAL A 689 12.27 -28.61 -4.47
N VAL A 690 12.10 -28.57 -5.77
CA VAL A 690 10.76 -28.49 -6.40
C VAL A 690 9.93 -29.74 -6.11
N ASP A 691 10.56 -30.91 -6.09
CA ASP A 691 9.88 -32.20 -5.82
C ASP A 691 9.36 -32.31 -4.38
N THR A 692 9.83 -31.50 -3.41
CA THR A 692 9.28 -31.45 -2.05
C THR A 692 7.77 -31.12 -2.04
N LEU A 693 7.24 -30.53 -3.10
CA LEU A 693 5.81 -30.30 -3.29
C LEU A 693 5.01 -31.59 -3.55
N ILE A 694 5.65 -32.68 -4.02
CA ILE A 694 4.95 -33.90 -4.48
C ILE A 694 5.51 -35.21 -3.95
N ASP A 695 6.69 -35.22 -3.34
CA ASP A 695 7.39 -36.44 -2.90
C ASP A 695 6.96 -36.95 -1.50
N GLY A 696 6.03 -36.25 -0.84
CA GLY A 696 5.55 -36.58 0.48
C GLY A 696 6.36 -35.94 1.62
N THR A 697 7.33 -35.06 1.31
CA THR A 697 8.05 -34.26 2.31
C THR A 697 7.10 -33.34 3.08
N PHE A 698 6.13 -32.76 2.38
CA PHE A 698 5.15 -31.81 2.94
C PHE A 698 3.71 -32.25 2.69
N ASP A 699 2.80 -31.88 3.58
CA ASP A 699 1.38 -32.19 3.52
C ASP A 699 0.56 -30.92 3.25
N ASP A 700 -0.21 -30.94 2.16
CA ASP A 700 -1.17 -29.88 1.83
C ASP A 700 -2.57 -30.11 2.44
N GLY A 701 -2.71 -31.10 3.35
CA GLY A 701 -4.00 -31.44 3.97
C GLY A 701 -4.99 -32.12 3.03
N GLY A 702 -4.50 -32.69 1.92
CA GLY A 702 -5.33 -33.36 0.91
C GLY A 702 -6.06 -32.41 -0.03
N ALA A 703 -5.53 -31.20 -0.23
CA ALA A 703 -6.06 -30.22 -1.18
C ALA A 703 -6.16 -30.80 -2.60
N GLN A 704 -7.20 -30.45 -3.34
CA GLN A 704 -7.46 -30.92 -4.70
C GLN A 704 -7.59 -29.73 -5.67
N GLY A 705 -7.11 -29.91 -6.91
CA GLY A 705 -7.22 -28.89 -7.95
C GLY A 705 -6.36 -27.66 -7.65
N GLU A 706 -6.87 -26.49 -7.99
CA GLU A 706 -6.19 -25.21 -7.74
C GLU A 706 -5.93 -25.01 -6.24
N GLY A 707 -4.68 -24.68 -5.89
CA GLY A 707 -4.25 -24.56 -4.50
C GLY A 707 -3.72 -25.84 -3.85
N SER A 708 -3.61 -26.96 -4.55
CA SER A 708 -2.85 -28.14 -4.12
C SER A 708 -1.35 -27.97 -4.38
N PHE A 709 -0.50 -28.64 -3.60
CA PHE A 709 0.95 -28.64 -3.87
C PHE A 709 1.28 -29.27 -5.23
N LYS A 710 0.48 -30.26 -5.64
CA LYS A 710 0.61 -30.85 -6.97
C LYS A 710 0.36 -29.83 -8.09
N GLU A 711 -0.68 -29.02 -7.96
CA GLU A 711 -0.97 -27.97 -8.95
C GLU A 711 0.11 -26.91 -8.96
N LEU A 712 0.61 -26.52 -7.78
CA LEU A 712 1.74 -25.58 -7.65
C LEU A 712 3.01 -26.13 -8.33
N HIS A 713 3.34 -27.43 -8.14
CA HIS A 713 4.42 -28.10 -8.83
C HIS A 713 4.22 -28.11 -10.35
N ASP A 714 3.03 -28.49 -10.79
CA ASP A 714 2.69 -28.58 -12.21
C ASP A 714 2.77 -27.21 -12.90
N SER A 715 2.42 -26.11 -12.21
CA SER A 715 2.51 -24.74 -12.73
C SER A 715 3.94 -24.28 -13.03
N LEU A 716 4.94 -24.90 -12.40
CA LEU A 716 6.37 -24.62 -12.67
C LEU A 716 6.90 -25.39 -13.88
N LEU A 717 6.31 -26.53 -14.22
CA LEU A 717 6.90 -27.48 -15.21
C LEU A 717 6.03 -27.71 -16.44
N LYS A 718 4.78 -27.27 -16.42
CA LYS A 718 3.79 -27.55 -17.48
C LYS A 718 3.04 -26.29 -17.88
N ASP A 719 2.91 -26.06 -19.18
CA ASP A 719 1.99 -25.03 -19.69
C ASP A 719 0.53 -25.39 -19.34
N SER A 720 -0.25 -24.41 -18.95
CA SER A 720 -1.70 -24.48 -18.87
C SER A 720 -2.37 -23.74 -20.03
N SER A 721 -3.70 -23.78 -20.12
CA SER A 721 -4.45 -23.06 -21.16
C SER A 721 -4.35 -21.52 -21.02
N TRP A 722 -3.99 -21.02 -19.84
CA TRP A 722 -4.00 -19.59 -19.52
C TRP A 722 -2.63 -19.05 -19.04
N GLN A 723 -1.66 -19.94 -18.72
CA GLN A 723 -0.36 -19.52 -18.18
C GLN A 723 0.75 -20.47 -18.67
N LYS A 724 1.91 -19.92 -18.99
CA LYS A 724 3.12 -20.69 -19.31
C LYS A 724 3.74 -21.29 -18.04
N ALA A 725 4.47 -22.38 -18.20
CA ALA A 725 5.25 -22.99 -17.13
C ALA A 725 6.24 -21.99 -16.55
N ASP A 726 6.35 -21.97 -15.23
CA ASP A 726 7.22 -21.03 -14.47
C ASP A 726 7.14 -19.59 -15.00
N ASN A 727 5.93 -19.08 -15.13
CA ASN A 727 5.64 -17.77 -15.73
C ASN A 727 6.42 -16.60 -15.08
N TYR A 728 6.94 -16.81 -13.89
CA TYR A 728 7.69 -15.82 -13.12
C TYR A 728 9.18 -16.13 -12.98
N PHE A 729 9.73 -17.10 -13.75
CA PHE A 729 11.16 -17.41 -13.85
C PHE A 729 11.84 -17.80 -12.52
N LEU A 730 11.12 -18.50 -11.65
CA LEU A 730 11.65 -18.96 -10.36
C LEU A 730 12.81 -19.95 -10.56
N ILE A 731 12.62 -20.94 -11.44
CA ILE A 731 13.62 -21.98 -11.70
C ILE A 731 14.92 -21.38 -12.29
N TYR A 732 14.77 -20.35 -13.12
CA TYR A 732 15.92 -19.67 -13.72
C TYR A 732 16.74 -18.90 -12.65
N ASP A 733 16.08 -18.13 -11.79
CA ASP A 733 16.74 -17.25 -10.84
C ASP A 733 17.19 -17.95 -9.54
N LEU A 734 16.66 -19.15 -9.22
CA LEU A 734 16.91 -19.84 -7.95
C LEU A 734 18.40 -20.06 -7.64
N PRO A 735 19.26 -20.52 -8.56
CA PRO A 735 20.69 -20.73 -8.24
C PRO A 735 21.41 -19.43 -7.86
N ASP A 736 21.25 -18.37 -8.64
CA ASP A 736 21.89 -17.07 -8.39
C ASP A 736 21.38 -16.44 -7.10
N TYR A 737 20.08 -16.58 -6.81
CA TYR A 737 19.48 -16.12 -5.56
C TYR A 737 20.05 -16.83 -4.33
N VAL A 738 20.19 -18.15 -4.37
CA VAL A 738 20.80 -18.93 -3.27
C VAL A 738 22.26 -18.52 -3.06
N ASP A 739 23.04 -18.38 -4.11
CA ASP A 739 24.45 -17.98 -4.01
C ASP A 739 24.58 -16.54 -3.46
N THR A 740 23.68 -15.64 -3.84
CA THR A 740 23.61 -14.28 -3.29
C THR A 740 23.24 -14.26 -1.80
N LYS A 741 22.29 -15.11 -1.35
CA LYS A 741 21.99 -15.30 0.07
C LYS A 741 23.19 -15.82 0.85
N ILE A 742 23.91 -16.77 0.31
CA ILE A 742 25.14 -17.31 0.95
C ILE A 742 26.21 -16.22 1.06
N ARG A 743 26.36 -15.39 0.04
CA ARG A 743 27.26 -14.23 0.08
C ARG A 743 26.85 -13.25 1.18
N ALA A 744 25.57 -12.89 1.27
CA ALA A 744 25.05 -11.98 2.31
C ALA A 744 25.27 -12.55 3.74
N ASN A 745 24.99 -13.85 3.95
CA ASN A 745 25.25 -14.54 5.20
C ASN A 745 26.74 -14.54 5.59
N THR A 746 27.63 -14.77 4.64
CA THR A 746 29.08 -14.78 4.84
C THR A 746 29.60 -13.38 5.20
N GLU A 747 29.17 -12.35 4.46
CA GLU A 747 29.57 -10.95 4.71
C GLU A 747 29.05 -10.42 6.05
N TYR A 748 27.87 -10.86 6.48
CA TYR A 748 27.31 -10.47 7.79
C TYR A 748 28.21 -10.82 8.97
N ALA A 749 29.01 -11.90 8.89
CA ALA A 749 29.94 -12.28 9.94
C ALA A 749 30.98 -11.17 10.25
N ASN A 750 31.33 -10.35 9.27
CA ASN A 750 32.10 -9.13 9.50
C ASN A 750 31.19 -7.96 9.85
N ARG A 751 30.79 -7.86 11.12
CA ARG A 751 29.85 -6.87 11.64
C ARG A 751 30.23 -5.42 11.40
N LYS A 752 31.53 -5.14 11.22
CA LYS A 752 32.02 -3.78 10.92
C LYS A 752 31.72 -3.39 9.48
N GLU A 753 32.09 -4.24 8.52
CA GLU A 753 31.86 -3.98 7.11
C GLU A 753 30.36 -4.02 6.76
N PHE A 754 29.63 -4.98 7.33
CA PHE A 754 28.16 -5.05 7.13
C PHE A 754 27.45 -3.81 7.73
N GLY A 755 27.83 -3.39 8.94
CA GLY A 755 27.28 -2.18 9.56
C GLY A 755 27.61 -0.90 8.79
N LYS A 756 28.76 -0.87 8.10
CA LYS A 756 29.10 0.23 7.17
C LYS A 756 28.14 0.26 5.97
N LYS A 757 27.86 -0.88 5.33
CA LYS A 757 26.85 -0.97 4.24
C LYS A 757 25.47 -0.46 4.69
N CYS A 758 25.05 -0.87 5.90
CA CYS A 758 23.78 -0.42 6.48
C CYS A 758 23.71 1.11 6.63
N LEU A 759 24.77 1.73 7.14
CA LEU A 759 24.83 3.19 7.32
C LEU A 759 24.91 3.95 5.99
N ILE A 760 25.58 3.38 4.97
CA ILE A 760 25.59 3.95 3.61
C ILE A 760 24.18 3.94 3.02
N ASN A 761 23.41 2.87 3.21
CA ASN A 761 22.00 2.81 2.81
C ASN A 761 21.19 3.95 3.45
N ILE A 762 21.29 4.13 4.77
CA ILE A 762 20.60 5.22 5.49
C ILE A 762 21.01 6.58 4.94
N ALA A 763 22.31 6.82 4.82
CA ALA A 763 22.86 8.11 4.39
C ALA A 763 22.34 8.54 2.99
N ASN A 764 22.08 7.57 2.12
CA ASN A 764 21.69 7.81 0.74
C ASN A 764 20.18 7.59 0.47
N ALA A 765 19.37 7.47 1.53
CA ALA A 765 17.92 7.29 1.43
C ALA A 765 17.12 8.57 1.14
N GLY A 766 17.76 9.72 1.05
CA GLY A 766 17.11 11.04 0.91
C GLY A 766 16.14 11.14 -0.28
N LYS A 767 16.49 10.52 -1.43
CA LYS A 767 15.63 10.45 -2.64
C LYS A 767 14.26 9.83 -2.34
N PHE A 768 14.16 8.92 -1.38
CA PHE A 768 12.96 8.13 -1.12
C PHE A 768 12.03 8.75 -0.06
N SER A 769 12.17 10.05 0.20
CA SER A 769 11.19 10.81 0.97
C SER A 769 9.91 11.08 0.17
N SER A 770 8.74 10.82 0.76
CA SER A 770 7.46 11.25 0.18
C SER A 770 7.31 12.78 0.16
N ASP A 771 8.07 13.51 0.97
CA ASP A 771 8.13 14.99 0.90
C ASP A 771 8.65 15.44 -0.47
N ARG A 772 9.77 14.85 -0.94
CA ARG A 772 10.31 15.11 -2.29
C ARG A 772 9.26 14.77 -3.37
N THR A 773 8.61 13.62 -3.25
CA THR A 773 7.59 13.18 -4.23
C THR A 773 6.43 14.18 -4.30
N ILE A 774 5.86 14.57 -3.15
CA ILE A 774 4.73 15.50 -3.08
C ILE A 774 5.10 16.89 -3.61
N LEU A 775 6.31 17.37 -3.32
CA LEU A 775 6.78 18.64 -3.88
C LEU A 775 6.91 18.59 -5.40
N GLN A 776 7.32 17.46 -5.98
CA GLN A 776 7.32 17.26 -7.43
C GLN A 776 5.91 17.25 -8.00
N TYR A 777 4.95 16.56 -7.38
CA TYR A 777 3.54 16.61 -7.79
C TYR A 777 2.99 18.04 -7.71
N ALA A 778 3.20 18.74 -6.60
CA ALA A 778 2.73 20.10 -6.38
C ALA A 778 3.25 21.05 -7.46
N LYS A 779 4.53 20.95 -7.81
CA LYS A 779 5.20 21.83 -8.77
C LYS A 779 4.87 21.48 -10.22
N GLU A 780 4.89 20.19 -10.59
CA GLU A 780 4.99 19.76 -11.99
C GLU A 780 3.65 19.20 -12.53
N ILE A 781 2.73 18.78 -11.66
CA ILE A 781 1.43 18.22 -12.05
C ILE A 781 0.27 19.09 -11.53
N TRP A 782 0.25 19.36 -10.23
CA TRP A 782 -0.89 20.06 -9.62
C TRP A 782 -0.80 21.57 -9.73
N HIS A 783 0.41 22.13 -9.84
CA HIS A 783 0.66 23.58 -9.85
C HIS A 783 0.02 24.29 -8.65
N THR A 784 0.15 23.68 -7.47
CA THR A 784 -0.35 24.18 -6.18
C THR A 784 0.73 24.93 -5.43
N SER A 785 0.33 25.70 -4.39
CA SER A 785 1.24 26.26 -3.40
C SER A 785 1.91 25.15 -2.55
N TYR A 786 3.06 25.47 -1.96
CA TYR A 786 3.78 24.62 -1.00
C TYR A 786 4.73 25.49 -0.15
N LYS A 787 5.18 24.93 0.96
CA LYS A 787 6.17 25.57 1.84
C LYS A 787 7.46 25.83 1.08
N LYS A 788 7.95 27.10 1.09
CA LYS A 788 9.20 27.51 0.47
C LYS A 788 10.39 27.27 1.40
#